data_a9326c0ea1fde27058abe6c8525532c3
#
_entry.id   a9326c0ea1fde27058abe6c8525532c3
#
_cell.length_a   1.000
_cell.length_b   1.000
_cell.length_c   1.000
_cell.angle_alpha   90.00
_cell.angle_beta   90.00
_cell.angle_gamma   90.00
#
_symmetry.space_group_name_H-M   'P 1'
#
loop_
_entity.id
_entity.type
_entity.pdbx_description
1 polymer ?
#
loop_
_entity_poly.entity_id
_entity_poly.type
_entity_poly.pdbx_seq_one_letter_code
_entity_poly.pdbx_strand_id
1 'polypeptide(L)'
;MNYGFVNVAAAVPSVRVADVRYNVAEIEKQLAKAESAGIEVVVFPELSLTGYSCQDLFAQQRLISAAEEGMALLLNQSREMDVIGIVGAPVTYHNMLLNCGIVFQHGRILGIVPKTFLPNYNEFYEKRWFASAADIVKGELSYADNIITITSDPQLFVTASGMKFGIEICEDVWAPTPCSNLLALAGADIVFNLSASDELIGKHDYLLSLLSQQSARMMCGYVYSGCGFGESTQDVVYGGNALVYEYGRCIARSERFSLDPQLVVGSIDVERLRSERRKNTSFTLAQRGVSACCLYADNIAEHDFCLKRTVDAHPFIPKAVDMKASCDEIFNIQVAGLAKRLVHTRCKSVVVGISGGLDSTLALLVCVKTFDKLGLDRKGIVGVTMPGFGTTDRTYHNAISLMTSLGVTIREISICKSVTQHFLDIQHDINVHDVTYENGQARERTQILMDISNQVGGLVIGTGDLSELALGWATYNGDHMSMYGVNASIPKTLIKYLVCFVADSGIDEQSKATLMDILDTPISPELIPADADGNIKQKTEDLVGPYELHDFFLYNFLRLGFSPRKIFMLACMAFGPEAEKGVGRYDEATIKKWLTTFVRRFFAQQFKRSCLPDGPKVGSVSLSPRGDWRMPSDAVSDLWLDECNHL
;
A
#
# COMPACT_ATOMS: atom_id res chain seq x y z
N MET A 1 -17.49 -12.90 6.68
CA MET A 1 -17.06 -12.41 5.34
C MET A 1 -15.64 -11.88 5.44
N ASN A 2 -14.70 -12.32 4.59
CA ASN A 2 -13.25 -12.02 4.72
C ASN A 2 -12.77 -10.82 3.89
N TYR A 3 -13.62 -10.13 3.14
CA TYR A 3 -13.31 -8.97 2.29
C TYR A 3 -12.12 -9.20 1.33
N GLY A 4 -11.88 -10.44 0.89
CA GLY A 4 -10.75 -10.81 0.03
C GLY A 4 -9.41 -10.99 0.76
N PHE A 5 -9.39 -10.90 2.09
CA PHE A 5 -8.22 -11.22 2.90
C PHE A 5 -8.19 -12.70 3.29
N VAL A 6 -6.96 -13.22 3.44
CA VAL A 6 -6.70 -14.56 3.96
C VAL A 6 -5.70 -14.47 5.10
N ASN A 7 -6.02 -15.09 6.25
CA ASN A 7 -5.11 -15.16 7.38
C ASN A 7 -4.15 -16.33 7.20
N VAL A 8 -2.85 -16.05 7.25
CA VAL A 8 -1.78 -17.03 7.12
C VAL A 8 -0.79 -16.89 8.27
N ALA A 9 -0.04 -17.97 8.52
CA ALA A 9 1.00 -17.92 9.54
C ALA A 9 2.29 -18.62 9.11
N ALA A 10 3.42 -18.10 9.61
CA ALA A 10 4.72 -18.77 9.63
C ALA A 10 5.08 -19.13 11.08
N ALA A 11 5.31 -20.39 11.34
CA ALA A 11 5.65 -20.90 12.66
C ALA A 11 7.16 -21.13 12.79
N VAL A 12 7.72 -20.80 13.95
CA VAL A 12 9.08 -21.21 14.36
C VAL A 12 8.91 -22.06 15.63
N PRO A 13 8.75 -23.38 15.50
CA PRO A 13 8.63 -24.25 16.68
C PRO A 13 9.99 -24.42 17.37
N SER A 14 9.95 -24.83 18.63
CA SER A 14 11.15 -25.40 19.27
C SER A 14 11.43 -26.78 18.66
N VAL A 15 12.69 -27.06 18.37
CA VAL A 15 13.12 -28.31 17.71
C VAL A 15 14.13 -29.05 18.60
N ARG A 16 14.14 -30.37 18.50
CA ARG A 16 15.24 -31.23 18.96
C ARG A 16 15.69 -32.10 17.82
N VAL A 17 16.96 -32.03 17.47
CA VAL A 17 17.54 -32.78 16.36
C VAL A 17 17.31 -34.26 16.54
N ALA A 18 16.72 -34.94 15.56
CA ALA A 18 16.36 -36.35 15.51
C ALA A 18 15.31 -36.82 16.56
N ASP A 19 14.72 -35.91 17.34
CA ASP A 19 13.63 -36.24 18.29
C ASP A 19 12.25 -35.97 17.65
N VAL A 20 11.84 -36.83 16.73
CA VAL A 20 10.58 -36.66 15.97
C VAL A 20 9.37 -36.52 16.91
N ARG A 21 9.31 -37.25 18.01
CA ARG A 21 8.14 -37.19 18.93
C ARG A 21 8.01 -35.83 19.58
N TYR A 22 9.13 -35.26 20.03
CA TYR A 22 9.15 -33.91 20.58
C TYR A 22 8.75 -32.88 19.53
N ASN A 23 9.30 -32.97 18.32
CA ASN A 23 9.04 -32.04 17.23
C ASN A 23 7.56 -32.06 16.79
N VAL A 24 6.96 -33.24 16.68
CA VAL A 24 5.52 -33.39 16.41
C VAL A 24 4.66 -32.70 17.45
N ALA A 25 4.99 -32.88 18.75
CA ALA A 25 4.22 -32.26 19.84
C ALA A 25 4.35 -30.71 19.82
N GLU A 26 5.51 -30.16 19.43
CA GLU A 26 5.67 -28.71 19.27
C GLU A 26 4.94 -28.18 18.04
N ILE A 27 4.93 -28.91 16.93
CA ILE A 27 4.15 -28.59 15.72
C ILE A 27 2.64 -28.58 16.05
N GLU A 28 2.14 -29.61 16.75
CA GLU A 28 0.74 -29.69 17.20
C GLU A 28 0.31 -28.47 18.01
N LYS A 29 1.15 -28.04 18.98
CA LYS A 29 0.88 -26.83 19.77
C LYS A 29 0.74 -25.56 18.92
N GLN A 30 1.57 -25.42 17.88
CA GLN A 30 1.49 -24.28 16.98
C GLN A 30 0.29 -24.37 16.03
N LEU A 31 -0.06 -25.58 15.56
CA LEU A 31 -1.28 -25.83 14.78
C LEU A 31 -2.54 -25.43 15.60
N ALA A 32 -2.62 -25.87 16.85
CA ALA A 32 -3.74 -25.52 17.74
C ALA A 32 -3.85 -24.00 17.98
N LYS A 33 -2.71 -23.31 18.10
CA LYS A 33 -2.70 -21.83 18.18
C LYS A 33 -3.16 -21.19 16.87
N ALA A 34 -2.74 -21.70 15.72
CA ALA A 34 -3.14 -21.21 14.41
C ALA A 34 -4.65 -21.41 14.21
N GLU A 35 -5.19 -22.59 14.53
CA GLU A 35 -6.62 -22.91 14.52
C GLU A 35 -7.42 -21.89 15.35
N SER A 36 -7.04 -21.73 16.62
CA SER A 36 -7.73 -20.80 17.54
C SER A 36 -7.64 -19.34 17.10
N ALA A 37 -6.63 -18.97 16.29
CA ALA A 37 -6.45 -17.64 15.75
C ALA A 37 -7.20 -17.40 14.41
N GLY A 38 -7.90 -18.42 13.87
CA GLY A 38 -8.60 -18.36 12.59
C GLY A 38 -7.65 -18.25 11.40
N ILE A 39 -6.54 -18.99 11.42
CA ILE A 39 -5.55 -19.06 10.35
C ILE A 39 -5.96 -20.14 9.35
N GLU A 40 -5.97 -19.80 8.07
CA GLU A 40 -6.33 -20.73 7.00
C GLU A 40 -5.16 -21.67 6.63
N VAL A 41 -3.91 -21.13 6.59
CA VAL A 41 -2.71 -21.92 6.26
C VAL A 41 -1.56 -21.53 7.18
N VAL A 42 -0.88 -22.51 7.76
CA VAL A 42 0.35 -22.33 8.53
C VAL A 42 1.50 -23.16 7.96
N VAL A 43 2.68 -22.53 7.80
CA VAL A 43 3.89 -23.16 7.34
C VAL A 43 4.92 -23.30 8.46
N PHE A 44 5.59 -24.44 8.52
CA PHE A 44 6.68 -24.78 9.41
C PHE A 44 8.01 -24.80 8.65
N PRO A 45 9.16 -24.78 9.36
CA PRO A 45 10.48 -24.83 8.73
C PRO A 45 10.72 -26.10 7.93
N GLU A 46 11.75 -26.07 7.09
CA GLU A 46 12.30 -27.18 6.34
C GLU A 46 12.71 -28.33 7.31
N LEU A 47 12.34 -29.57 6.95
CA LEU A 47 12.63 -30.77 7.74
C LEU A 47 12.20 -30.69 9.22
N SER A 48 11.15 -29.91 9.52
CA SER A 48 10.70 -29.63 10.89
C SER A 48 10.30 -30.87 11.69
N LEU A 49 9.96 -31.99 11.06
CA LEU A 49 9.66 -33.25 11.77
C LEU A 49 10.92 -33.89 12.38
N THR A 50 12.06 -33.78 11.74
CA THR A 50 13.32 -34.39 12.19
C THR A 50 14.30 -33.40 12.83
N GLY A 51 14.18 -32.12 12.48
CA GLY A 51 15.25 -31.14 12.50
C GLY A 51 16.05 -31.22 11.19
N TYR A 52 16.49 -30.05 10.72
CA TYR A 52 17.31 -29.93 9.51
C TYR A 52 18.73 -30.49 9.69
N SER A 53 19.32 -30.24 10.85
CA SER A 53 20.73 -30.52 11.15
C SER A 53 21.03 -31.97 11.56
N CYS A 54 20.22 -32.93 11.10
CA CYS A 54 20.42 -34.37 11.36
C CYS A 54 21.65 -34.98 10.65
N GLN A 55 22.20 -34.33 9.63
CA GLN A 55 23.40 -34.76 8.90
C GLN A 55 23.31 -36.24 8.43
N ASP A 56 24.34 -37.05 8.64
CA ASP A 56 24.39 -38.45 8.23
C ASP A 56 23.36 -39.37 8.93
N LEU A 57 22.64 -38.85 9.95
CA LEU A 57 21.49 -39.58 10.49
C LEU A 57 20.37 -39.76 9.45
N PHE A 58 20.29 -38.95 8.42
CA PHE A 58 19.40 -39.19 7.27
C PHE A 58 19.67 -40.48 6.52
N ALA A 59 20.84 -41.08 6.69
CA ALA A 59 21.14 -42.43 6.18
C ALA A 59 20.61 -43.57 7.09
N GLN A 60 20.04 -43.23 8.26
CA GLN A 60 19.55 -44.21 9.23
C GLN A 60 18.07 -44.51 9.00
N GLN A 61 17.73 -45.74 8.62
CA GLN A 61 16.34 -46.14 8.38
C GLN A 61 15.42 -45.85 9.57
N ARG A 62 15.93 -45.89 10.82
CA ARG A 62 15.12 -45.60 12.01
C ARG A 62 14.64 -44.17 12.03
N LEU A 63 15.46 -43.20 11.60
CA LEU A 63 15.04 -41.79 11.53
C LEU A 63 13.96 -41.59 10.46
N ILE A 64 14.15 -42.20 9.29
CA ILE A 64 13.20 -42.11 8.18
C ILE A 64 11.84 -42.72 8.57
N SER A 65 11.86 -43.93 9.15
CA SER A 65 10.62 -44.56 9.65
C SER A 65 9.96 -43.73 10.77
N ALA A 66 10.75 -43.13 11.67
CA ALA A 66 10.22 -42.26 12.72
C ALA A 66 9.57 -41.00 12.14
N ALA A 67 10.10 -40.41 11.05
CA ALA A 67 9.52 -39.26 10.40
C ALA A 67 8.13 -39.58 9.80
N GLU A 68 7.99 -40.76 9.17
CA GLU A 68 6.70 -41.24 8.65
C GLU A 68 5.71 -41.56 9.79
N GLU A 69 6.15 -42.27 10.85
CA GLU A 69 5.35 -42.50 12.09
C GLU A 69 4.88 -41.17 12.70
N GLY A 70 5.78 -40.16 12.75
CA GLY A 70 5.49 -38.81 13.24
C GLY A 70 4.47 -38.07 12.39
N MET A 71 4.53 -38.20 11.06
CA MET A 71 3.52 -37.65 10.16
C MET A 71 2.16 -38.29 10.36
N ALA A 72 2.10 -39.63 10.50
CA ALA A 72 0.86 -40.35 10.79
C ALA A 72 0.23 -39.91 12.12
N LEU A 73 1.06 -39.67 13.15
CA LEU A 73 0.59 -39.11 14.43
C LEU A 73 0.01 -37.71 14.26
N LEU A 74 0.71 -36.81 13.53
CA LEU A 74 0.26 -35.45 13.28
C LEU A 74 -1.05 -35.41 12.49
N LEU A 75 -1.22 -36.30 11.49
CA LEU A 75 -2.48 -36.45 10.77
C LEU A 75 -3.62 -36.85 11.68
N ASN A 76 -3.38 -37.78 12.60
CA ASN A 76 -4.42 -38.19 13.56
C ASN A 76 -4.82 -37.06 14.50
N GLN A 77 -3.87 -36.23 14.96
CA GLN A 77 -4.11 -35.12 15.86
C GLN A 77 -4.83 -33.94 15.20
N SER A 78 -4.63 -33.76 13.88
CA SER A 78 -5.21 -32.66 13.09
C SER A 78 -6.56 -32.99 12.44
N ARG A 79 -7.20 -34.11 12.76
CA ARG A 79 -8.45 -34.56 12.10
C ARG A 79 -9.61 -33.58 12.21
N GLU A 80 -9.72 -32.89 13.33
CA GLU A 80 -10.80 -31.94 13.63
C GLU A 80 -10.36 -30.49 13.43
N MET A 81 -9.18 -30.24 12.86
CA MET A 81 -8.64 -28.90 12.65
C MET A 81 -8.90 -28.45 11.20
N ASP A 82 -9.51 -27.27 11.05
CA ASP A 82 -9.77 -26.65 9.74
C ASP A 82 -8.51 -26.04 9.12
N VAL A 83 -7.49 -25.71 9.93
CA VAL A 83 -6.24 -25.12 9.47
C VAL A 83 -5.45 -26.11 8.58
N ILE A 84 -4.97 -25.60 7.45
CA ILE A 84 -4.07 -26.35 6.58
C ILE A 84 -2.64 -26.24 7.12
N GLY A 85 -2.01 -27.37 7.42
CA GLY A 85 -0.61 -27.46 7.85
C GLY A 85 0.34 -27.73 6.69
N ILE A 86 1.52 -27.11 6.72
CA ILE A 86 2.63 -27.36 5.79
C ILE A 86 3.87 -27.65 6.61
N VAL A 87 4.36 -28.91 6.62
CA VAL A 87 5.54 -29.35 7.39
C VAL A 87 6.64 -29.88 6.51
N GLY A 88 7.89 -29.76 6.92
CA GLY A 88 9.05 -30.33 6.26
C GLY A 88 9.40 -31.74 6.79
N ALA A 89 9.62 -32.69 5.89
CA ALA A 89 10.00 -34.05 6.25
C ALA A 89 10.88 -34.72 5.18
N PRO A 90 11.76 -35.67 5.56
CA PRO A 90 12.41 -36.56 4.63
C PRO A 90 11.42 -37.64 4.15
N VAL A 91 11.33 -37.87 2.85
CA VAL A 91 10.41 -38.83 2.24
C VAL A 91 11.18 -39.75 1.31
N THR A 92 11.00 -41.08 1.45
CA THR A 92 11.59 -42.04 0.55
C THR A 92 10.69 -42.29 -0.65
N TYR A 93 11.22 -42.16 -1.86
CA TYR A 93 10.53 -42.52 -3.10
C TYR A 93 11.45 -43.37 -3.97
N HIS A 94 11.05 -44.59 -4.23
CA HIS A 94 11.91 -45.63 -4.84
C HIS A 94 13.23 -45.77 -4.06
N ASN A 95 14.36 -45.51 -4.71
CA ASN A 95 15.70 -45.59 -4.11
C ASN A 95 16.27 -44.21 -3.77
N MET A 96 15.42 -43.16 -3.70
CA MET A 96 15.82 -41.80 -3.43
C MET A 96 15.26 -41.34 -2.08
N LEU A 97 16.03 -40.56 -1.35
CA LEU A 97 15.56 -39.80 -0.22
C LEU A 97 15.33 -38.36 -0.69
N LEU A 98 14.16 -37.81 -0.43
CA LEU A 98 13.72 -36.47 -0.86
C LEU A 98 13.51 -35.58 0.36
N ASN A 99 13.88 -34.32 0.24
CA ASN A 99 13.50 -33.26 1.17
C ASN A 99 12.17 -32.66 0.70
N CYS A 100 11.11 -32.82 1.48
CA CYS A 100 9.75 -32.51 1.03
C CYS A 100 9.01 -31.56 1.98
N GLY A 101 8.16 -30.69 1.39
CA GLY A 101 7.04 -30.04 2.07
C GLY A 101 5.79 -30.88 1.94
N ILE A 102 5.12 -31.18 3.04
CA ILE A 102 3.90 -31.99 3.10
C ILE A 102 2.74 -31.07 3.50
N VAL A 103 1.71 -31.01 2.65
CA VAL A 103 0.47 -30.25 2.89
C VAL A 103 -0.60 -31.21 3.37
N PHE A 104 -1.25 -30.88 4.49
CA PHE A 104 -2.27 -31.74 5.07
C PHE A 104 -3.40 -30.94 5.70
N GLN A 105 -4.57 -31.56 5.81
CA GLN A 105 -5.78 -31.03 6.46
C GLN A 105 -6.69 -32.20 6.86
N HIS A 106 -7.44 -32.08 7.95
CA HIS A 106 -8.45 -33.06 8.40
C HIS A 106 -7.92 -34.50 8.44
N GLY A 107 -6.67 -34.68 8.88
CA GLY A 107 -6.07 -36.01 9.01
C GLY A 107 -5.65 -36.67 7.70
N ARG A 108 -5.62 -35.95 6.60
CA ARG A 108 -5.16 -36.48 5.31
C ARG A 108 -4.10 -35.59 4.65
N ILE A 109 -3.23 -36.20 3.87
CA ILE A 109 -2.25 -35.48 3.06
C ILE A 109 -2.94 -35.00 1.77
N LEU A 110 -2.85 -33.69 1.50
CA LEU A 110 -3.33 -33.08 0.27
C LEU A 110 -2.31 -33.24 -0.87
N GLY A 111 -1.01 -33.16 -0.55
CA GLY A 111 0.06 -33.33 -1.51
C GLY A 111 1.44 -33.26 -0.85
N ILE A 112 2.45 -33.75 -1.60
CA ILE A 112 3.87 -33.72 -1.20
C ILE A 112 4.65 -33.00 -2.29
N VAL A 113 5.41 -32.00 -1.91
CA VAL A 113 6.23 -31.17 -2.82
C VAL A 113 7.71 -31.39 -2.49
N PRO A 114 8.48 -32.05 -3.36
CA PRO A 114 9.91 -32.27 -3.16
C PRO A 114 10.71 -31.03 -3.58
N LYS A 115 11.84 -30.80 -2.87
CA LYS A 115 12.79 -29.71 -3.13
C LYS A 115 13.49 -29.90 -4.48
N THR A 116 13.57 -28.81 -5.26
CA THR A 116 14.18 -28.83 -6.60
C THR A 116 15.67 -28.52 -6.53
N PHE A 117 16.04 -27.40 -5.92
CA PHE A 117 17.42 -26.96 -5.84
C PHE A 117 18.02 -27.36 -4.49
N LEU A 118 19.05 -28.21 -4.54
CA LEU A 118 19.77 -28.70 -3.36
C LEU A 118 21.08 -27.92 -3.23
N PRO A 119 21.26 -27.08 -2.19
CA PRO A 119 22.51 -26.36 -2.00
C PRO A 119 23.67 -27.36 -1.71
N ASN A 120 24.77 -27.15 -2.42
CA ASN A 120 25.95 -28.03 -2.28
C ASN A 120 27.23 -27.20 -2.44
N TYR A 121 27.36 -26.20 -1.57
CA TYR A 121 28.46 -25.25 -1.50
C TYR A 121 28.64 -24.74 -0.07
N ASN A 122 29.86 -24.33 0.31
CA ASN A 122 30.22 -23.86 1.65
C ASN A 122 29.77 -24.84 2.76
N GLU A 123 28.96 -24.34 3.70
CA GLU A 123 28.35 -25.11 4.79
C GLU A 123 27.22 -26.05 4.38
N PHE A 124 26.70 -25.92 3.16
CA PHE A 124 25.61 -26.75 2.66
C PHE A 124 26.12 -27.89 1.75
N TYR A 125 25.65 -29.11 2.02
CA TYR A 125 25.98 -30.32 1.27
C TYR A 125 24.81 -31.29 1.18
N GLU A 126 23.61 -30.78 0.87
CA GLU A 126 22.36 -31.56 0.83
C GLU A 126 22.38 -32.69 -0.19
N LYS A 127 23.13 -32.56 -1.29
CA LYS A 127 23.29 -33.63 -2.28
C LYS A 127 23.94 -34.88 -1.72
N ARG A 128 24.53 -34.83 -0.52
CA ARG A 128 25.05 -36.00 0.20
C ARG A 128 23.91 -36.92 0.62
N TRP A 129 22.73 -36.38 0.91
CA TRP A 129 21.60 -37.12 1.49
C TRP A 129 20.39 -37.18 0.57
N PHE A 130 20.08 -36.11 -0.15
CA PHE A 130 18.85 -35.93 -0.87
C PHE A 130 19.02 -35.90 -2.38
N ALA A 131 18.01 -36.43 -3.10
CA ALA A 131 17.85 -36.27 -4.53
C ALA A 131 16.97 -35.06 -4.85
N SER A 132 17.17 -34.48 -6.05
CA SER A 132 16.38 -33.36 -6.55
C SER A 132 15.00 -33.80 -7.02
N ALA A 133 14.00 -32.91 -6.90
CA ALA A 133 12.71 -33.08 -7.58
C ALA A 133 12.86 -33.30 -9.09
N ALA A 134 13.88 -32.72 -9.71
CA ALA A 134 14.15 -32.89 -11.16
C ALA A 134 14.48 -34.32 -11.56
N ASP A 135 14.90 -35.16 -10.62
CA ASP A 135 15.23 -36.57 -10.87
C ASP A 135 14.02 -37.51 -10.72
N ILE A 136 12.84 -36.95 -10.34
CA ILE A 136 11.65 -37.75 -10.05
C ILE A 136 10.90 -38.10 -11.35
N VAL A 137 10.60 -39.37 -11.49
CA VAL A 137 9.58 -39.82 -12.43
C VAL A 137 8.24 -39.84 -11.69
N LYS A 138 7.25 -39.15 -12.25
CA LYS A 138 5.90 -39.06 -11.70
C LYS A 138 5.30 -40.46 -11.45
N GLY A 139 4.78 -40.66 -10.24
CA GLY A 139 4.18 -41.92 -9.85
C GLY A 139 3.40 -41.83 -8.56
N GLU A 140 2.97 -42.98 -8.05
CA GLU A 140 2.27 -43.10 -6.77
C GLU A 140 3.24 -43.42 -5.65
N LEU A 141 3.00 -42.83 -4.49
CA LEU A 141 3.73 -43.02 -3.24
C LEU A 141 2.73 -43.39 -2.13
N SER A 142 2.98 -44.51 -1.43
CA SER A 142 2.32 -44.82 -0.15
C SER A 142 3.14 -44.19 0.97
N TYR A 143 2.54 -43.28 1.77
CA TYR A 143 3.20 -42.60 2.86
C TYR A 143 2.19 -42.22 3.96
N ALA A 144 2.46 -42.63 5.19
CA ALA A 144 1.61 -42.40 6.36
C ALA A 144 0.13 -42.77 6.08
N ASP A 145 -0.10 -43.99 5.59
CA ASP A 145 -1.42 -44.53 5.23
C ASP A 145 -2.19 -43.78 4.12
N ASN A 146 -1.51 -42.90 3.37
CA ASN A 146 -2.09 -42.18 2.24
C ASN A 146 -1.44 -42.67 0.93
N ILE A 147 -2.20 -42.67 -0.17
CA ILE A 147 -1.69 -42.87 -1.54
C ILE A 147 -1.68 -41.52 -2.24
N ILE A 148 -0.50 -41.03 -2.61
CA ILE A 148 -0.26 -39.69 -3.12
C ILE A 148 0.51 -39.73 -4.42
N THR A 149 0.13 -38.89 -5.39
CA THR A 149 0.94 -38.68 -6.58
C THR A 149 2.14 -37.80 -6.22
N ILE A 150 3.36 -38.32 -6.44
CA ILE A 150 4.58 -37.54 -6.36
C ILE A 150 5.04 -37.11 -7.76
N THR A 151 5.45 -35.87 -7.93
CA THR A 151 5.80 -35.28 -9.23
C THR A 151 6.76 -34.08 -9.03
N SER A 152 7.55 -33.82 -10.10
CA SER A 152 8.31 -32.57 -10.24
C SER A 152 7.48 -31.43 -10.84
N ASP A 153 6.27 -31.71 -11.34
CA ASP A 153 5.40 -30.67 -11.89
C ASP A 153 4.96 -29.68 -10.78
N PRO A 154 4.78 -28.38 -11.11
CA PRO A 154 4.25 -27.41 -10.16
C PRO A 154 2.90 -27.86 -9.61
N GLN A 155 2.74 -27.81 -8.29
CA GLN A 155 1.50 -28.14 -7.58
C GLN A 155 0.90 -26.88 -6.96
N LEU A 156 -0.40 -26.66 -7.14
CA LEU A 156 -1.16 -25.60 -6.48
C LEU A 156 -2.23 -26.21 -5.58
N PHE A 157 -2.34 -25.71 -4.38
CA PHE A 157 -3.36 -26.07 -3.41
C PHE A 157 -4.45 -25.00 -3.41
N VAL A 158 -5.69 -25.43 -3.52
CA VAL A 158 -6.86 -24.54 -3.58
C VAL A 158 -7.65 -24.69 -2.29
N THR A 159 -7.73 -23.61 -1.51
CA THR A 159 -8.44 -23.63 -0.23
C THR A 159 -9.94 -23.44 -0.41
N ALA A 160 -10.72 -23.64 0.66
CA ALA A 160 -12.17 -23.42 0.67
C ALA A 160 -12.56 -21.99 0.32
N SER A 161 -11.72 -20.99 0.68
CA SER A 161 -11.92 -19.58 0.31
C SER A 161 -11.63 -19.29 -1.17
N GLY A 162 -11.11 -20.27 -1.92
CA GLY A 162 -10.68 -20.14 -3.31
C GLY A 162 -9.32 -19.45 -3.48
N MET A 163 -8.56 -19.28 -2.40
CA MET A 163 -7.16 -18.89 -2.45
C MET A 163 -6.32 -20.03 -3.00
N LYS A 164 -5.37 -19.71 -3.87
CA LYS A 164 -4.42 -20.68 -4.44
C LYS A 164 -3.04 -20.44 -3.86
N PHE A 165 -2.40 -21.49 -3.38
CA PHE A 165 -1.03 -21.38 -2.93
C PHE A 165 -0.14 -22.48 -3.50
N GLY A 166 1.16 -22.21 -3.54
CA GLY A 166 2.20 -23.17 -3.87
C GLY A 166 3.28 -23.17 -2.81
N ILE A 167 4.16 -24.16 -2.88
CA ILE A 167 5.25 -24.35 -1.92
C ILE A 167 6.58 -24.38 -2.67
N GLU A 168 7.59 -23.77 -2.09
CA GLU A 168 9.00 -23.98 -2.44
C GLU A 168 9.84 -24.16 -1.17
N ILE A 169 11.03 -24.73 -1.29
CA ILE A 169 11.84 -25.10 -0.12
C ILE A 169 13.20 -24.43 -0.20
N CYS A 170 13.47 -23.54 0.74
CA CYS A 170 14.74 -22.89 1.02
C CYS A 170 15.49 -22.42 -0.24
N GLU A 171 16.48 -23.18 -0.73
CA GLU A 171 17.31 -22.86 -1.90
C GLU A 171 16.50 -22.57 -3.17
N ASP A 172 15.27 -23.08 -3.26
CA ASP A 172 14.40 -22.85 -4.42
C ASP A 172 14.15 -21.35 -4.67
N VAL A 173 14.14 -20.50 -3.64
CA VAL A 173 14.00 -19.03 -3.79
C VAL A 173 15.32 -18.34 -4.14
N TRP A 174 16.46 -18.93 -3.77
CA TRP A 174 17.79 -18.36 -4.03
C TRP A 174 18.29 -18.65 -5.44
N ALA A 175 17.70 -19.64 -6.10
CA ALA A 175 18.05 -20.03 -7.46
C ALA A 175 17.81 -18.87 -8.46
N PRO A 176 18.59 -18.77 -9.55
CA PRO A 176 18.38 -17.76 -10.60
C PRO A 176 16.96 -17.74 -11.19
N THR A 177 16.32 -18.91 -11.25
CA THR A 177 14.92 -19.10 -11.63
C THR A 177 14.16 -19.78 -10.50
N PRO A 178 13.67 -18.99 -9.50
CA PRO A 178 12.95 -19.55 -8.36
C PRO A 178 11.72 -20.36 -8.77
N CYS A 179 11.40 -21.42 -8.03
CA CYS A 179 10.20 -22.23 -8.23
C CYS A 179 8.92 -21.38 -8.09
N SER A 180 8.92 -20.40 -7.18
CA SER A 180 7.84 -19.42 -6.99
C SER A 180 7.47 -18.65 -8.24
N ASN A 181 8.37 -18.48 -9.22
CA ASN A 181 8.03 -17.87 -10.50
C ASN A 181 6.98 -18.70 -11.25
N LEU A 182 7.21 -19.99 -11.38
CA LEU A 182 6.28 -20.92 -12.05
C LEU A 182 4.97 -21.02 -11.28
N LEU A 183 5.04 -21.13 -9.95
CA LEU A 183 3.86 -21.19 -9.09
C LEU A 183 2.96 -19.95 -9.24
N ALA A 184 3.55 -18.75 -9.16
CA ALA A 184 2.79 -17.50 -9.31
C ALA A 184 2.21 -17.34 -10.72
N LEU A 185 2.97 -17.67 -11.77
CA LEU A 185 2.50 -17.64 -13.15
C LEU A 185 1.42 -18.70 -13.42
N ALA A 186 1.47 -19.86 -12.75
CA ALA A 186 0.41 -20.86 -12.80
C ALA A 186 -0.86 -20.43 -12.01
N GLY A 187 -0.78 -19.38 -11.21
CA GLY A 187 -1.93 -18.78 -10.53
C GLY A 187 -1.90 -18.83 -9.01
N ALA A 188 -0.77 -19.18 -8.35
CA ALA A 188 -0.66 -19.07 -6.92
C ALA A 188 -0.83 -17.62 -6.46
N ASP A 189 -1.73 -17.36 -5.53
CA ASP A 189 -1.90 -16.07 -4.88
C ASP A 189 -0.83 -15.86 -3.81
N ILE A 190 -0.44 -16.96 -3.13
CA ILE A 190 0.53 -16.99 -2.05
C ILE A 190 1.53 -18.12 -2.30
N VAL A 191 2.79 -17.87 -1.99
CA VAL A 191 3.85 -18.88 -1.97
C VAL A 191 4.32 -19.06 -0.54
N PHE A 192 4.40 -20.30 -0.08
CA PHE A 192 4.95 -20.67 1.22
C PHE A 192 6.35 -21.27 1.04
N ASN A 193 7.30 -20.81 1.82
CA ASN A 193 8.68 -21.29 1.77
C ASN A 193 9.08 -21.87 3.13
N LEU A 194 9.44 -23.16 3.12
CA LEU A 194 10.01 -23.87 4.25
C LEU A 194 11.54 -23.72 4.16
N SER A 195 12.17 -23.16 5.16
CA SER A 195 13.61 -22.86 5.09
C SER A 195 14.39 -23.37 6.29
N ALA A 196 15.67 -23.62 6.03
CA ALA A 196 16.73 -23.85 7.01
C ALA A 196 17.98 -23.06 6.60
N SER A 197 17.84 -21.76 6.52
CA SER A 197 18.94 -20.85 6.19
C SER A 197 19.62 -20.39 7.47
N ASP A 198 20.93 -20.63 7.56
CA ASP A 198 21.78 -20.18 8.65
C ASP A 198 21.97 -18.65 8.66
N GLU A 199 22.49 -18.12 9.75
CA GLU A 199 22.73 -16.71 9.93
C GLU A 199 24.19 -16.35 9.73
N LEU A 200 24.44 -15.40 8.83
CA LEU A 200 25.71 -14.75 8.59
C LEU A 200 25.54 -13.23 8.66
N ILE A 201 26.61 -12.51 8.97
CA ILE A 201 26.58 -11.04 8.98
C ILE A 201 26.19 -10.52 7.58
N GLY A 202 25.12 -9.70 7.52
CA GLY A 202 24.61 -9.11 6.28
C GLY A 202 23.64 -10.02 5.47
N LYS A 203 23.57 -11.32 5.76
CA LYS A 203 22.69 -12.25 5.05
C LYS A 203 21.20 -11.94 5.28
N HIS A 204 20.84 -11.47 6.48
CA HIS A 204 19.48 -11.10 6.80
C HIS A 204 18.93 -9.97 5.91
N ASP A 205 19.70 -8.90 5.70
CA ASP A 205 19.28 -7.78 4.85
C ASP A 205 19.12 -8.23 3.39
N TYR A 206 19.99 -9.12 2.93
CA TYR A 206 19.86 -9.74 1.61
C TYR A 206 18.60 -10.59 1.52
N LEU A 207 18.29 -11.41 2.54
CA LEU A 207 17.06 -12.21 2.62
C LEU A 207 15.81 -11.31 2.54
N LEU A 208 15.74 -10.24 3.33
CA LEU A 208 14.63 -9.29 3.30
C LEU A 208 14.44 -8.69 1.91
N SER A 209 15.54 -8.29 1.27
CA SER A 209 15.52 -7.72 -0.08
C SER A 209 15.06 -8.74 -1.13
N LEU A 210 15.54 -9.99 -1.03
CA LEU A 210 15.17 -11.08 -1.93
C LEU A 210 13.67 -11.38 -1.85
N LEU A 211 13.13 -11.57 -0.65
CA LEU A 211 11.71 -11.88 -0.46
C LEU A 211 10.80 -10.72 -0.84
N SER A 212 11.21 -9.48 -0.54
CA SER A 212 10.50 -8.27 -0.96
C SER A 212 10.39 -8.21 -2.48
N GLN A 213 11.50 -8.39 -3.19
CA GLN A 213 11.51 -8.35 -4.65
C GLN A 213 10.76 -9.52 -5.28
N GLN A 214 10.86 -10.72 -4.71
CA GLN A 214 10.16 -11.90 -5.21
C GLN A 214 8.64 -11.74 -5.09
N SER A 215 8.16 -11.31 -3.92
CA SER A 215 6.75 -10.98 -3.68
C SER A 215 6.24 -9.86 -4.60
N ALA A 216 7.02 -8.79 -4.78
CA ALA A 216 6.67 -7.65 -5.63
C ALA A 216 6.59 -8.04 -7.11
N ARG A 217 7.64 -8.69 -7.63
CA ARG A 217 7.75 -9.06 -9.04
C ARG A 217 6.67 -10.05 -9.47
N MET A 218 6.35 -11.01 -8.61
CA MET A 218 5.33 -12.02 -8.85
C MET A 218 3.93 -11.57 -8.44
N MET A 219 3.78 -10.37 -7.86
CA MET A 219 2.50 -9.84 -7.37
C MET A 219 1.76 -10.88 -6.52
N CYS A 220 2.47 -11.47 -5.54
CA CYS A 220 1.94 -12.52 -4.68
C CYS A 220 2.21 -12.23 -3.20
N GLY A 221 1.46 -12.92 -2.33
CA GLY A 221 1.85 -13.10 -0.95
C GLY A 221 3.05 -14.05 -0.88
N TYR A 222 3.95 -13.82 0.07
CA TYR A 222 5.08 -14.71 0.30
C TYR A 222 5.27 -14.93 1.79
N VAL A 223 5.19 -16.20 2.20
CA VAL A 223 5.25 -16.59 3.63
C VAL A 223 6.46 -17.50 3.82
N TYR A 224 7.41 -17.03 4.60
CA TYR A 224 8.69 -17.69 4.85
C TYR A 224 8.78 -18.16 6.29
N SER A 225 9.11 -19.44 6.50
CA SER A 225 9.35 -20.02 7.81
C SER A 225 10.74 -20.66 7.87
N GLY A 226 11.65 -20.06 8.63
CA GLY A 226 13.02 -20.53 8.80
C GLY A 226 13.22 -21.24 10.13
N CYS A 227 14.19 -22.18 10.16
CA CYS A 227 14.63 -22.84 11.38
C CYS A 227 15.08 -21.85 12.45
N GLY A 228 14.86 -22.19 13.71
CA GLY A 228 15.21 -21.38 14.86
C GLY A 228 15.95 -22.16 15.95
N PHE A 229 15.70 -21.78 17.19
CA PHE A 229 16.31 -22.39 18.35
C PHE A 229 15.98 -23.89 18.45
N GLY A 230 17.02 -24.71 18.67
CA GLY A 230 16.93 -26.17 18.82
C GLY A 230 17.60 -26.97 17.71
N GLU A 231 17.92 -26.36 16.57
CA GLU A 231 18.83 -26.95 15.60
C GLU A 231 20.27 -27.02 16.12
N SER A 232 21.09 -27.88 15.53
CA SER A 232 22.49 -28.02 15.94
C SER A 232 23.26 -26.74 15.70
N THR A 233 24.11 -26.38 16.67
CA THR A 233 25.04 -25.23 16.57
C THR A 233 26.49 -25.68 16.39
N GLN A 234 26.70 -26.86 15.78
CA GLN A 234 28.01 -27.40 15.55
C GLN A 234 28.92 -26.43 14.76
N ASP A 235 28.37 -25.90 13.63
CA ASP A 235 29.09 -24.98 12.75
C ASP A 235 28.29 -23.70 12.42
N VAL A 236 26.97 -23.75 12.49
CA VAL A 236 26.07 -22.67 12.08
C VAL A 236 25.01 -22.38 13.14
N VAL A 237 24.35 -21.24 13.04
CA VAL A 237 23.24 -20.82 13.91
C VAL A 237 22.04 -20.43 13.06
N TYR A 238 20.83 -20.75 13.50
CA TYR A 238 19.60 -20.44 12.84
C TYR A 238 18.84 -19.35 13.60
N GLY A 239 18.41 -18.30 12.89
CA GLY A 239 17.84 -17.09 13.49
C GLY A 239 16.36 -17.12 13.78
N GLY A 240 15.63 -18.12 13.30
CA GLY A 240 14.16 -18.18 13.46
C GLY A 240 13.41 -17.11 12.67
N ASN A 241 13.83 -16.85 11.44
CA ASN A 241 13.14 -15.91 10.56
C ASN A 241 11.78 -16.45 10.15
N ALA A 242 10.69 -15.83 10.61
CA ALA A 242 9.34 -16.01 10.09
C ALA A 242 8.86 -14.67 9.52
N LEU A 243 8.52 -14.65 8.23
CA LEU A 243 8.28 -13.41 7.48
C LEU A 243 7.02 -13.56 6.62
N VAL A 244 6.16 -12.54 6.64
CA VAL A 244 4.98 -12.48 5.77
C VAL A 244 5.08 -11.23 4.89
N TYR A 245 5.11 -11.44 3.58
CA TYR A 245 5.16 -10.38 2.57
C TYR A 245 3.89 -10.34 1.74
N GLU A 246 3.49 -9.14 1.32
CA GLU A 246 2.44 -8.89 0.34
C GLU A 246 2.92 -7.85 -0.66
N TYR A 247 3.04 -8.23 -1.93
CA TYR A 247 3.41 -7.31 -3.01
C TYR A 247 4.64 -6.45 -2.65
N GLY A 248 5.68 -7.09 -2.13
CA GLY A 248 6.96 -6.46 -1.77
C GLY A 248 7.02 -5.85 -0.37
N ARG A 249 5.91 -5.71 0.32
CA ARG A 249 5.87 -5.15 1.68
C ARG A 249 5.89 -6.26 2.73
N CYS A 250 6.79 -6.19 3.68
CA CYS A 250 6.75 -7.01 4.88
C CYS A 250 5.59 -6.54 5.77
N ILE A 251 4.63 -7.41 6.05
CA ILE A 251 3.45 -7.11 6.88
C ILE A 251 3.55 -7.69 8.30
N ALA A 252 4.34 -8.76 8.46
CA ALA A 252 4.62 -9.34 9.78
C ALA A 252 5.96 -10.06 9.77
N ARG A 253 6.65 -10.07 10.91
CA ARG A 253 7.94 -10.75 11.10
C ARG A 253 8.18 -11.18 12.53
N SER A 254 8.98 -12.27 12.71
CA SER A 254 9.44 -12.75 14.01
C SER A 254 10.52 -11.87 14.63
N GLU A 255 10.74 -12.06 15.91
CA GLU A 255 11.98 -11.67 16.59
C GLU A 255 13.07 -12.70 16.28
N ARG A 256 14.22 -12.23 15.78
CA ARG A 256 15.36 -13.11 15.48
C ARG A 256 16.07 -13.54 16.76
N PHE A 257 16.61 -14.74 16.72
CA PHE A 257 17.37 -15.34 17.84
C PHE A 257 16.55 -15.53 19.12
N SER A 258 15.20 -15.55 19.02
CA SER A 258 14.35 -15.91 20.13
C SER A 258 14.58 -17.36 20.55
N LEU A 259 14.61 -17.61 21.86
CA LEU A 259 14.68 -18.96 22.43
C LEU A 259 13.30 -19.60 22.55
N ASP A 260 12.23 -18.79 22.43
CA ASP A 260 10.86 -19.23 22.53
C ASP A 260 10.24 -19.48 21.15
N PRO A 261 9.33 -20.46 21.03
CA PRO A 261 8.58 -20.69 19.81
C PRO A 261 7.73 -19.50 19.43
N GLN A 262 7.67 -19.18 18.13
CA GLN A 262 6.93 -18.05 17.60
C GLN A 262 5.91 -18.49 16.55
N LEU A 263 4.77 -17.79 16.48
CA LEU A 263 3.78 -17.88 15.41
C LEU A 263 3.52 -16.48 14.86
N VAL A 264 4.05 -16.21 13.67
CA VAL A 264 3.91 -14.93 12.99
C VAL A 264 2.69 -14.97 12.09
N VAL A 265 1.71 -14.13 12.38
CA VAL A 265 0.41 -14.10 11.71
C VAL A 265 0.31 -12.84 10.85
N GLY A 266 -0.27 -12.99 9.65
CA GLY A 266 -0.57 -11.87 8.76
C GLY A 266 -1.80 -12.13 7.92
N SER A 267 -2.56 -11.06 7.60
CA SER A 267 -3.65 -11.13 6.63
C SER A 267 -3.15 -10.62 5.27
N ILE A 268 -3.22 -11.47 4.25
CA ILE A 268 -2.83 -11.14 2.87
C ILE A 268 -4.07 -10.79 2.06
N ASP A 269 -4.04 -9.68 1.32
CA ASP A 269 -5.13 -9.22 0.46
C ASP A 269 -5.06 -9.88 -0.92
N VAL A 270 -5.65 -11.05 -1.05
CA VAL A 270 -5.67 -11.84 -2.29
C VAL A 270 -6.44 -11.12 -3.41
N GLU A 271 -7.52 -10.41 -3.07
CA GLU A 271 -8.30 -9.66 -4.04
C GLU A 271 -7.47 -8.54 -4.68
N ARG A 272 -6.69 -7.82 -3.87
CA ARG A 272 -5.74 -6.81 -4.34
C ARG A 272 -4.69 -7.43 -5.28
N LEU A 273 -4.06 -8.53 -4.88
CA LEU A 273 -3.05 -9.21 -5.69
C LEU A 273 -3.60 -9.61 -7.06
N ARG A 274 -4.80 -10.20 -7.10
CA ARG A 274 -5.50 -10.57 -8.34
C ARG A 274 -5.87 -9.34 -9.18
N SER A 275 -6.27 -8.24 -8.55
CA SER A 275 -6.56 -6.98 -9.23
C SER A 275 -5.31 -6.38 -9.89
N GLU A 276 -4.17 -6.35 -9.19
CA GLU A 276 -2.91 -5.87 -9.75
C GLU A 276 -2.44 -6.72 -10.93
N ARG A 277 -2.54 -8.05 -10.85
CA ARG A 277 -2.21 -8.96 -11.96
C ARG A 277 -3.09 -8.71 -13.18
N ARG A 278 -4.41 -8.50 -13.02
CA ARG A 278 -5.33 -8.18 -14.14
C ARG A 278 -4.98 -6.90 -14.87
N LYS A 279 -4.43 -5.90 -14.16
CA LYS A 279 -3.98 -4.63 -14.74
C LYS A 279 -2.62 -4.75 -15.44
N ASN A 280 -1.82 -5.79 -15.14
CA ASN A 280 -0.47 -5.95 -15.64
C ASN A 280 -0.43 -6.88 -16.87
N THR A 281 -0.37 -6.27 -18.05
CA THR A 281 -0.33 -7.02 -19.32
C THR A 281 0.93 -7.87 -19.50
N SER A 282 2.06 -7.45 -18.93
CA SER A 282 3.32 -8.23 -18.96
C SER A 282 3.20 -9.49 -18.12
N PHE A 283 2.55 -9.42 -16.94
CA PHE A 283 2.28 -10.60 -16.14
C PHE A 283 1.37 -11.59 -16.87
N THR A 284 0.25 -11.10 -17.44
CA THR A 284 -0.68 -11.92 -18.23
C THR A 284 0.01 -12.56 -19.43
N LEU A 285 0.94 -11.87 -20.08
CA LEU A 285 1.71 -12.42 -21.20
C LEU A 285 2.65 -13.54 -20.72
N ALA A 286 3.31 -13.36 -19.58
CA ALA A 286 4.23 -14.34 -19.00
C ALA A 286 3.53 -15.63 -18.52
N GLN A 287 2.22 -15.58 -18.25
CA GLN A 287 1.44 -16.77 -17.87
C GLN A 287 1.21 -17.78 -19.00
N ARG A 288 1.47 -17.39 -20.26
CA ARG A 288 1.22 -18.26 -21.42
C ARG A 288 2.06 -19.52 -21.37
N GLY A 289 1.39 -20.67 -21.45
CA GLY A 289 2.03 -21.99 -21.46
C GLY A 289 2.48 -22.49 -20.09
N VAL A 290 2.21 -21.76 -19.01
CA VAL A 290 2.49 -22.21 -17.65
C VAL A 290 1.22 -22.84 -17.07
N SER A 291 1.35 -24.05 -16.54
CA SER A 291 0.27 -24.80 -15.89
C SER A 291 0.78 -25.49 -14.63
N ALA A 292 -0.14 -25.83 -13.73
CA ALA A 292 0.13 -26.60 -12.53
C ALA A 292 -0.99 -27.61 -12.27
N CYS A 293 -0.69 -28.67 -11.51
CA CYS A 293 -1.70 -29.55 -10.96
C CYS A 293 -2.40 -28.85 -9.80
N CYS A 294 -3.74 -28.83 -9.79
CA CYS A 294 -4.52 -28.26 -8.70
C CYS A 294 -5.00 -29.38 -7.76
N LEU A 295 -4.70 -29.23 -6.47
CA LEU A 295 -5.11 -30.10 -5.37
C LEU A 295 -6.05 -29.30 -4.46
N TYR A 296 -7.17 -29.86 -4.09
CA TYR A 296 -8.22 -29.13 -3.37
C TYR A 296 -8.24 -29.52 -1.89
N ALA A 297 -8.23 -28.50 -1.05
CA ALA A 297 -8.48 -28.64 0.37
C ALA A 297 -9.96 -28.89 0.65
N ASP A 298 -10.26 -29.36 1.85
CA ASP A 298 -11.63 -29.59 2.28
C ASP A 298 -12.33 -28.26 2.59
N ASN A 299 -13.66 -28.30 2.56
CA ASN A 299 -14.45 -27.17 3.04
C ASN A 299 -14.29 -27.03 4.54
N ILE A 300 -14.22 -25.78 5.01
CA ILE A 300 -14.13 -25.42 6.42
C ILE A 300 -15.43 -24.78 6.90
N ALA A 301 -15.65 -24.79 8.20
CA ALA A 301 -16.75 -24.05 8.81
C ALA A 301 -16.59 -22.54 8.57
N GLU A 302 -17.71 -21.81 8.47
CA GLU A 302 -17.66 -20.35 8.43
C GLU A 302 -17.23 -19.82 9.80
N HIS A 303 -16.13 -19.09 9.83
CA HIS A 303 -15.62 -18.40 11.02
C HIS A 303 -15.74 -16.88 10.85
N ASP A 304 -15.90 -16.19 11.97
CA ASP A 304 -15.82 -14.75 11.99
C ASP A 304 -14.40 -14.30 11.59
N PHE A 305 -14.32 -13.52 10.52
CA PHE A 305 -13.02 -13.02 10.04
C PHE A 305 -12.53 -11.88 10.92
N CYS A 306 -11.30 -12.02 11.42
CA CYS A 306 -10.59 -10.96 12.14
C CYS A 306 -9.33 -10.60 11.37
N LEU A 307 -9.18 -9.33 10.96
CA LEU A 307 -8.01 -8.85 10.24
C LEU A 307 -6.78 -8.81 11.16
N LYS A 308 -5.70 -9.48 10.76
CA LYS A 308 -4.44 -9.62 11.52
C LYS A 308 -3.34 -8.74 10.91
N ARG A 309 -3.65 -7.47 10.66
CA ARG A 309 -2.67 -6.47 10.19
C ARG A 309 -3.10 -5.06 10.57
N THR A 310 -2.14 -4.14 10.67
CA THR A 310 -2.43 -2.72 10.83
C THR A 310 -2.87 -2.10 9.51
N VAL A 311 -3.84 -1.19 9.57
CA VAL A 311 -4.33 -0.42 8.43
C VAL A 311 -3.74 0.99 8.54
N ASP A 312 -3.06 1.42 7.48
CA ASP A 312 -2.43 2.74 7.41
C ASP A 312 -3.50 3.81 7.15
N ALA A 313 -3.72 4.69 8.12
CA ALA A 313 -4.70 5.76 8.02
C ALA A 313 -4.32 6.84 6.99
N HIS A 314 -3.02 7.04 6.75
CA HIS A 314 -2.50 8.07 5.86
C HIS A 314 -1.63 7.48 4.74
N PRO A 315 -2.24 6.74 3.77
CA PRO A 315 -1.48 5.95 2.79
C PRO A 315 -0.68 6.78 1.78
N PHE A 316 -0.90 8.08 1.71
CA PHE A 316 -0.14 9.01 0.87
C PHE A 316 1.09 9.59 1.57
N ILE A 317 1.16 9.51 2.91
CA ILE A 317 2.27 10.09 3.65
C ILE A 317 3.45 9.11 3.67
N PRO A 318 4.67 9.55 3.29
CA PRO A 318 5.87 8.71 3.38
C PRO A 318 6.13 8.25 4.81
N LYS A 319 6.65 7.02 4.98
CA LYS A 319 6.96 6.49 6.31
C LYS A 319 8.29 7.05 6.84
N ALA A 320 8.34 7.23 8.17
CA ALA A 320 9.37 8.00 8.87
C ALA A 320 10.85 7.61 8.63
N VAL A 321 11.14 6.40 8.16
CA VAL A 321 12.52 5.93 7.96
C VAL A 321 13.27 6.71 6.87
N ASP A 322 12.53 7.35 5.93
CA ASP A 322 13.12 8.05 4.78
C ASP A 322 12.41 9.36 4.43
N MET A 323 11.92 10.04 5.45
CA MET A 323 11.05 11.21 5.34
C MET A 323 11.69 12.35 4.51
N LYS A 324 12.95 12.68 4.80
CA LYS A 324 13.66 13.75 4.09
C LYS A 324 13.85 13.42 2.61
N ALA A 325 14.34 12.23 2.31
CA ALA A 325 14.55 11.78 0.94
C ALA A 325 13.24 11.77 0.14
N SER A 326 12.15 11.31 0.74
CA SER A 326 10.83 11.30 0.10
C SER A 326 10.28 12.71 -0.16
N CYS A 327 10.41 13.64 0.79
CA CYS A 327 10.00 15.03 0.58
C CYS A 327 10.84 15.73 -0.49
N ASP A 328 12.14 15.52 -0.47
CA ASP A 328 13.04 16.07 -1.49
C ASP A 328 12.71 15.50 -2.88
N GLU A 329 12.37 14.21 -2.99
CA GLU A 329 11.94 13.58 -4.24
C GLU A 329 10.63 14.18 -4.74
N ILE A 330 9.63 14.36 -3.88
CA ILE A 330 8.35 14.98 -4.22
C ILE A 330 8.58 16.38 -4.80
N PHE A 331 9.34 17.24 -4.11
CA PHE A 331 9.67 18.57 -4.58
C PHE A 331 10.46 18.52 -5.90
N ASN A 332 11.43 17.63 -6.04
CA ASN A 332 12.22 17.50 -7.27
C ASN A 332 11.36 17.12 -8.48
N ILE A 333 10.36 16.26 -8.31
CA ILE A 333 9.41 15.89 -9.38
C ILE A 333 8.58 17.12 -9.79
N GLN A 334 8.00 17.85 -8.81
CA GLN A 334 7.21 19.07 -9.09
C GLN A 334 8.07 20.15 -9.78
N VAL A 335 9.25 20.42 -9.24
CA VAL A 335 10.22 21.40 -9.77
C VAL A 335 10.69 21.03 -11.18
N ALA A 336 11.02 19.76 -11.42
CA ALA A 336 11.46 19.31 -12.76
C ALA A 336 10.34 19.47 -13.79
N GLY A 337 9.08 19.16 -13.40
CA GLY A 337 7.92 19.36 -14.25
C GLY A 337 7.73 20.82 -14.66
N LEU A 338 7.72 21.74 -13.69
CA LEU A 338 7.56 23.18 -13.96
C LEU A 338 8.78 23.74 -14.71
N ALA A 339 10.00 23.36 -14.34
CA ALA A 339 11.22 23.80 -15.01
C ALA A 339 11.20 23.45 -16.50
N LYS A 340 10.82 22.20 -16.83
CA LYS A 340 10.71 21.79 -18.26
C LYS A 340 9.67 22.62 -19.00
N ARG A 341 8.55 22.96 -18.37
CA ARG A 341 7.50 23.79 -18.98
C ARG A 341 8.01 25.20 -19.26
N LEU A 342 8.69 25.85 -18.31
CA LEU A 342 9.28 27.18 -18.47
C LEU A 342 10.36 27.21 -19.55
N VAL A 343 11.26 26.24 -19.55
CA VAL A 343 12.29 26.13 -20.59
C VAL A 343 11.68 25.93 -21.99
N HIS A 344 10.65 25.10 -22.11
CA HIS A 344 9.97 24.83 -23.37
C HIS A 344 9.26 26.07 -23.92
N THR A 345 8.52 26.76 -23.08
CA THR A 345 7.77 27.97 -23.47
C THR A 345 8.66 29.22 -23.55
N ARG A 346 9.90 29.15 -23.03
CA ARG A 346 10.83 30.27 -22.86
C ARG A 346 10.28 31.39 -21.96
N CYS A 347 9.27 31.09 -21.14
CA CYS A 347 8.74 32.01 -20.15
C CYS A 347 9.74 32.25 -19.02
N LYS A 348 9.91 33.50 -18.63
CA LYS A 348 10.73 33.94 -17.51
C LYS A 348 9.88 34.44 -16.34
N SER A 349 8.57 34.30 -16.45
CA SER A 349 7.61 34.73 -15.45
C SER A 349 6.56 33.66 -15.21
N VAL A 350 6.05 33.59 -13.98
CA VAL A 350 4.86 32.82 -13.57
C VAL A 350 3.95 33.69 -12.75
N VAL A 351 2.65 33.39 -12.82
CA VAL A 351 1.61 34.08 -12.03
C VAL A 351 0.92 33.06 -11.14
N VAL A 352 0.84 33.34 -9.85
CA VAL A 352 0.26 32.44 -8.84
C VAL A 352 -0.71 33.23 -7.98
N GLY A 353 -1.94 32.73 -7.82
CA GLY A 353 -2.90 33.29 -6.86
C GLY A 353 -2.50 32.85 -5.44
N ILE A 354 -2.26 33.78 -4.53
CA ILE A 354 -1.85 33.52 -3.15
C ILE A 354 -2.97 33.93 -2.21
N SER A 355 -3.69 32.94 -1.70
CA SER A 355 -4.77 33.12 -0.72
C SER A 355 -4.26 33.19 0.72
N GLY A 356 -3.05 32.71 1.00
CA GLY A 356 -2.54 32.50 2.36
C GLY A 356 -2.90 31.13 2.93
N GLY A 357 -3.48 30.24 2.12
CA GLY A 357 -3.76 28.83 2.47
C GLY A 357 -2.66 27.88 2.02
N LEU A 358 -2.77 26.60 2.45
CA LEU A 358 -1.77 25.54 2.25
C LEU A 358 -1.41 25.31 0.78
N ASP A 359 -2.41 25.26 -0.11
CA ASP A 359 -2.23 24.89 -1.52
C ASP A 359 -1.44 25.95 -2.29
N SER A 360 -1.82 27.23 -2.10
CA SER A 360 -1.11 28.35 -2.70
C SER A 360 0.30 28.50 -2.14
N THR A 361 0.50 28.16 -0.86
CA THR A 361 1.81 28.13 -0.21
C THR A 361 2.72 27.07 -0.85
N LEU A 362 2.26 25.83 -1.00
CA LEU A 362 3.05 24.78 -1.64
C LEU A 362 3.38 25.15 -3.10
N ALA A 363 2.40 25.64 -3.87
CA ALA A 363 2.63 26.06 -5.25
C ALA A 363 3.68 27.18 -5.36
N LEU A 364 3.66 28.16 -4.45
CA LEU A 364 4.65 29.22 -4.39
C LEU A 364 6.05 28.70 -4.06
N LEU A 365 6.17 27.79 -3.09
CA LEU A 365 7.44 27.14 -2.74
C LEU A 365 8.03 26.35 -3.94
N VAL A 366 7.19 25.66 -4.70
CA VAL A 366 7.61 24.95 -5.93
C VAL A 366 8.09 25.95 -6.99
N CYS A 367 7.40 27.10 -7.17
CA CYS A 367 7.84 28.16 -8.08
C CYS A 367 9.21 28.71 -7.68
N VAL A 368 9.40 29.04 -6.40
CA VAL A 368 10.67 29.58 -5.88
C VAL A 368 11.81 28.59 -6.12
N LYS A 369 11.64 27.32 -5.70
CA LYS A 369 12.66 26.27 -5.96
C LYS A 369 12.95 26.06 -7.45
N THR A 370 11.95 26.23 -8.30
CA THR A 370 12.12 26.12 -9.77
C THR A 370 12.93 27.27 -10.33
N PHE A 371 12.64 28.51 -9.91
CA PHE A 371 13.36 29.69 -10.35
C PHE A 371 14.83 29.65 -9.89
N ASP A 372 15.05 29.28 -8.61
CA ASP A 372 16.40 29.10 -8.08
C ASP A 372 17.19 28.04 -8.87
N LYS A 373 16.55 26.91 -9.18
CA LYS A 373 17.18 25.82 -9.97
C LYS A 373 17.53 26.23 -11.40
N LEU A 374 16.73 27.10 -12.02
CA LEU A 374 16.95 27.61 -13.38
C LEU A 374 17.84 28.85 -13.41
N GLY A 375 18.23 29.41 -12.24
CA GLY A 375 18.98 30.66 -12.16
C GLY A 375 18.17 31.87 -12.63
N LEU A 376 16.83 31.82 -12.50
CA LEU A 376 15.95 32.92 -12.83
C LEU A 376 15.74 33.84 -11.61
N ASP A 377 15.54 35.14 -11.87
CA ASP A 377 15.22 36.09 -10.80
C ASP A 377 13.83 35.77 -10.20
N ARG A 378 13.76 35.59 -8.89
CA ARG A 378 12.50 35.39 -8.16
C ARG A 378 11.48 36.52 -8.38
N LYS A 379 11.91 37.70 -8.81
CA LYS A 379 11.01 38.80 -9.24
C LYS A 379 10.17 38.44 -10.47
N GLY A 380 10.54 37.41 -11.23
CA GLY A 380 9.71 36.84 -12.28
C GLY A 380 8.52 36.04 -11.77
N ILE A 381 8.48 35.71 -10.48
CA ILE A 381 7.32 35.08 -9.83
C ILE A 381 6.38 36.21 -9.37
N VAL A 382 5.21 36.31 -9.97
CA VAL A 382 4.18 37.30 -9.64
C VAL A 382 3.14 36.63 -8.76
N GLY A 383 3.26 36.82 -7.46
CA GLY A 383 2.24 36.42 -6.47
C GLY A 383 1.13 37.45 -6.42
N VAL A 384 -0.10 37.00 -6.65
CA VAL A 384 -1.27 37.88 -6.68
C VAL A 384 -2.20 37.53 -5.51
N THR A 385 -2.36 38.44 -4.58
CA THR A 385 -3.42 38.34 -3.55
C THR A 385 -4.64 39.15 -3.99
N MET A 386 -5.81 38.51 -3.89
CA MET A 386 -7.06 39.05 -4.42
C MET A 386 -8.15 39.06 -3.35
N PRO A 387 -8.10 40.03 -2.40
CA PRO A 387 -9.10 40.13 -1.38
C PRO A 387 -10.50 40.23 -1.94
N GLY A 388 -11.40 39.38 -1.46
CA GLY A 388 -12.83 39.34 -1.76
C GLY A 388 -13.66 39.56 -0.52
N PHE A 389 -14.94 39.16 -0.58
CA PHE A 389 -15.88 39.38 0.54
C PHE A 389 -15.62 38.48 1.76
N GLY A 390 -14.97 37.31 1.56
CA GLY A 390 -14.71 36.32 2.60
C GLY A 390 -13.24 36.30 3.10
N THR A 391 -12.37 37.15 2.57
CA THR A 391 -10.96 37.15 2.94
C THR A 391 -10.78 37.63 4.37
N THR A 392 -10.04 36.89 5.20
CA THR A 392 -9.74 37.25 6.60
C THR A 392 -8.42 38.01 6.71
N ASP A 393 -8.27 38.82 7.74
CA ASP A 393 -7.01 39.55 7.99
C ASP A 393 -5.83 38.59 8.19
N ARG A 394 -6.05 37.43 8.82
CA ARG A 394 -5.01 36.44 9.09
C ARG A 394 -4.45 35.85 7.77
N THR A 395 -5.29 35.37 6.90
CA THR A 395 -4.86 34.77 5.62
C THR A 395 -4.25 35.82 4.70
N TYR A 396 -4.78 37.03 4.69
CA TYR A 396 -4.19 38.18 3.97
C TYR A 396 -2.77 38.47 4.45
N HIS A 397 -2.55 38.60 5.76
CA HIS A 397 -1.21 38.89 6.32
C HIS A 397 -0.25 37.73 6.07
N ASN A 398 -0.70 36.46 6.15
CA ASN A 398 0.10 35.31 5.82
C ASN A 398 0.56 35.34 4.35
N ALA A 399 -0.35 35.65 3.41
CA ALA A 399 -0.01 35.78 1.99
C ALA A 399 1.07 36.86 1.75
N ILE A 400 0.90 38.04 2.28
CA ILE A 400 1.87 39.15 2.11
C ILE A 400 3.21 38.85 2.78
N SER A 401 3.20 38.32 4.02
CA SER A 401 4.41 37.95 4.75
C SER A 401 5.22 36.89 3.99
N LEU A 402 4.58 35.82 3.54
CA LEU A 402 5.23 34.75 2.82
C LEU A 402 5.83 35.24 1.47
N MET A 403 5.08 36.01 0.69
CA MET A 403 5.57 36.54 -0.59
C MET A 403 6.74 37.50 -0.39
N THR A 404 6.70 38.31 0.68
CA THR A 404 7.77 39.24 1.02
C THR A 404 9.05 38.49 1.40
N SER A 405 8.97 37.55 2.30
CA SER A 405 10.13 36.76 2.76
C SER A 405 10.78 35.95 1.64
N LEU A 406 10.00 35.43 0.70
CA LEU A 406 10.51 34.70 -0.46
C LEU A 406 11.06 35.60 -1.59
N GLY A 407 10.89 36.92 -1.49
CA GLY A 407 11.43 37.89 -2.41
C GLY A 407 10.78 37.96 -3.78
N VAL A 408 9.52 37.50 -3.90
CA VAL A 408 8.76 37.51 -5.16
C VAL A 408 8.13 38.89 -5.46
N THR A 409 7.59 39.09 -6.66
CA THR A 409 6.81 40.28 -7.00
C THR A 409 5.40 40.13 -6.47
N ILE A 410 4.92 41.14 -5.73
CA ILE A 410 3.59 41.13 -5.11
C ILE A 410 2.65 42.04 -5.89
N ARG A 411 1.45 41.54 -6.22
CA ARG A 411 0.34 42.35 -6.68
C ARG A 411 -0.86 42.12 -5.76
N GLU A 412 -1.49 43.21 -5.34
CA GLU A 412 -2.72 43.21 -4.56
C GLU A 412 -3.85 43.77 -5.40
N ILE A 413 -4.92 42.99 -5.62
CA ILE A 413 -6.04 43.37 -6.48
C ILE A 413 -7.35 42.97 -5.79
N SER A 414 -8.09 43.91 -5.23
CA SER A 414 -9.41 43.61 -4.68
C SER A 414 -10.42 43.31 -5.78
N ILE A 415 -11.14 42.20 -5.64
CA ILE A 415 -12.17 41.77 -6.59
C ILE A 415 -13.56 42.32 -6.26
N CYS A 416 -13.72 43.02 -5.12
CA CYS A 416 -15.05 43.41 -4.66
C CYS A 416 -15.82 44.28 -5.65
N LYS A 417 -15.16 45.22 -6.33
CA LYS A 417 -15.84 46.15 -7.28
C LYS A 417 -16.29 45.40 -8.55
N SER A 418 -15.44 44.61 -9.13
CA SER A 418 -15.74 43.84 -10.36
C SER A 418 -16.81 42.79 -10.12
N VAL A 419 -16.73 42.05 -9.03
CA VAL A 419 -17.74 41.05 -8.66
C VAL A 419 -19.09 41.73 -8.34
N THR A 420 -19.10 42.88 -7.64
CA THR A 420 -20.34 43.63 -7.39
C THR A 420 -20.98 44.07 -8.70
N GLN A 421 -20.20 44.62 -9.65
CA GLN A 421 -20.71 45.01 -10.96
C GLN A 421 -21.26 43.79 -11.74
N HIS A 422 -20.51 42.66 -11.71
CA HIS A 422 -20.93 41.41 -12.35
C HIS A 422 -22.30 40.93 -11.80
N PHE A 423 -22.49 40.97 -10.47
CA PHE A 423 -23.76 40.55 -9.85
C PHE A 423 -24.93 41.48 -10.25
N LEU A 424 -24.69 42.78 -10.35
CA LEU A 424 -25.65 43.72 -10.85
C LEU A 424 -26.06 43.40 -12.31
N ASP A 425 -25.09 43.11 -13.17
CA ASP A 425 -25.29 42.83 -14.59
C ASP A 425 -26.14 41.56 -14.81
N ILE A 426 -25.90 40.49 -13.98
CA ILE A 426 -26.63 39.23 -14.03
C ILE A 426 -27.89 39.22 -13.15
N GLN A 427 -28.23 40.34 -12.48
CA GLN A 427 -29.37 40.49 -11.59
C GLN A 427 -29.35 39.51 -10.39
N HIS A 428 -28.16 39.23 -9.85
CA HIS A 428 -27.97 38.41 -8.66
C HIS A 428 -27.93 39.32 -7.42
N ASP A 429 -28.72 38.99 -6.38
CA ASP A 429 -28.66 39.73 -5.11
C ASP A 429 -27.38 39.37 -4.33
N ILE A 430 -26.50 40.33 -4.09
CA ILE A 430 -25.27 40.19 -3.37
C ILE A 430 -25.41 39.65 -1.93
N ASN A 431 -26.60 39.77 -1.34
CA ASN A 431 -26.90 39.25 -0.01
C ASN A 431 -27.27 37.75 -0.02
N VAL A 432 -27.47 37.17 -1.20
CA VAL A 432 -27.74 35.73 -1.36
C VAL A 432 -26.39 35.00 -1.57
N HIS A 433 -25.88 34.38 -0.51
CA HIS A 433 -24.61 33.67 -0.54
C HIS A 433 -24.76 32.22 -1.03
N ASP A 434 -25.15 32.07 -2.27
CA ASP A 434 -25.31 30.77 -2.95
C ASP A 434 -24.11 30.40 -3.83
N VAL A 435 -24.26 29.32 -4.61
CA VAL A 435 -23.22 28.86 -5.55
C VAL A 435 -22.85 29.92 -6.59
N THR A 436 -23.79 30.81 -6.98
CA THR A 436 -23.52 31.92 -7.91
C THR A 436 -22.59 32.94 -7.29
N TYR A 437 -22.84 33.27 -6.02
CA TYR A 437 -22.02 34.18 -5.24
C TYR A 437 -20.57 33.68 -5.07
N GLU A 438 -20.40 32.40 -4.73
CA GLU A 438 -19.09 31.78 -4.59
C GLU A 438 -18.35 31.67 -5.93
N ASN A 439 -19.00 31.11 -6.96
CA ASN A 439 -18.41 30.90 -8.26
C ASN A 439 -18.07 32.20 -9.00
N GLY A 440 -18.85 33.27 -8.82
CA GLY A 440 -18.55 34.59 -9.36
C GLY A 440 -17.22 35.12 -8.90
N GLN A 441 -16.94 35.03 -7.60
CA GLN A 441 -15.65 35.44 -7.03
C GLN A 441 -14.46 34.58 -7.53
N ALA A 442 -14.64 33.25 -7.58
CA ALA A 442 -13.58 32.35 -8.02
C ALA A 442 -13.22 32.57 -9.51
N ARG A 443 -14.20 32.82 -10.38
CA ARG A 443 -13.97 33.09 -11.81
C ARG A 443 -13.30 34.43 -12.02
N GLU A 444 -13.68 35.47 -11.27
CA GLU A 444 -13.02 36.77 -11.33
C GLU A 444 -11.54 36.68 -10.99
N ARG A 445 -11.18 35.95 -9.91
CA ARG A 445 -9.79 35.68 -9.55
C ARG A 445 -9.03 35.02 -10.69
N THR A 446 -9.62 34.00 -11.31
CA THR A 446 -8.98 33.27 -12.42
C THR A 446 -8.79 34.16 -13.64
N GLN A 447 -9.77 34.99 -14.00
CA GLN A 447 -9.67 35.95 -15.10
C GLN A 447 -8.48 36.91 -14.87
N ILE A 448 -8.39 37.50 -13.69
CA ILE A 448 -7.30 38.43 -13.33
C ILE A 448 -5.93 37.74 -13.48
N LEU A 449 -5.79 36.49 -12.99
CA LEU A 449 -4.52 35.75 -13.12
C LEU A 449 -4.14 35.50 -14.59
N MET A 450 -5.10 35.11 -15.41
CA MET A 450 -4.89 34.85 -16.85
C MET A 450 -4.48 36.13 -17.59
N ASP A 451 -5.13 37.25 -17.32
CA ASP A 451 -4.82 38.54 -17.94
C ASP A 451 -3.45 39.08 -17.50
N ILE A 452 -3.10 38.93 -16.20
CA ILE A 452 -1.75 39.29 -15.71
C ILE A 452 -0.70 38.42 -16.41
N SER A 453 -0.95 37.12 -16.59
CA SER A 453 -0.01 36.24 -17.27
C SER A 453 0.27 36.68 -18.70
N ASN A 454 -0.75 37.17 -19.42
CA ASN A 454 -0.59 37.76 -20.73
C ASN A 454 0.26 39.05 -20.70
N GLN A 455 0.05 39.92 -19.70
CA GLN A 455 0.82 41.16 -19.53
C GLN A 455 2.29 40.90 -19.28
N VAL A 456 2.63 39.87 -18.49
CA VAL A 456 4.03 39.56 -18.11
C VAL A 456 4.68 38.51 -19.04
N GLY A 457 3.96 37.97 -20.00
CA GLY A 457 4.42 36.88 -20.85
C GLY A 457 4.76 35.61 -20.08
N GLY A 458 3.95 35.28 -19.06
CA GLY A 458 4.19 34.20 -18.13
C GLY A 458 3.17 33.07 -18.24
N LEU A 459 3.21 32.17 -17.24
CA LEU A 459 2.29 31.05 -17.11
C LEU A 459 1.51 31.17 -15.78
N VAL A 460 0.21 30.91 -15.80
CA VAL A 460 -0.59 30.76 -14.59
C VAL A 460 -0.33 29.37 -13.98
N ILE A 461 0.12 29.34 -12.74
CA ILE A 461 0.38 28.13 -11.98
C ILE A 461 -0.84 27.79 -11.12
N GLY A 462 -1.36 26.57 -11.32
CA GLY A 462 -2.49 26.07 -10.54
C GLY A 462 -2.09 25.60 -9.16
N THR A 463 -2.94 25.89 -8.20
CA THR A 463 -2.75 25.54 -6.78
C THR A 463 -3.62 24.38 -6.32
N GLY A 464 -4.66 24.00 -7.09
CA GLY A 464 -5.60 22.94 -6.75
C GLY A 464 -4.92 21.59 -6.52
N ASP A 465 -5.32 20.89 -5.49
CA ASP A 465 -4.75 19.62 -5.03
C ASP A 465 -5.56 18.39 -5.47
N LEU A 466 -5.01 17.20 -5.22
CA LEU A 466 -5.63 15.94 -5.60
C LEU A 466 -6.96 15.67 -4.88
N SER A 467 -7.08 16.04 -3.60
CA SER A 467 -8.28 15.81 -2.78
C SER A 467 -9.44 16.65 -3.25
N GLU A 468 -9.18 17.93 -3.55
CA GLU A 468 -10.17 18.85 -4.15
C GLU A 468 -10.62 18.36 -5.52
N LEU A 469 -9.69 17.89 -6.34
CA LEU A 469 -10.01 17.32 -7.66
C LEU A 469 -10.84 16.04 -7.54
N ALA A 470 -10.60 15.20 -6.54
CA ALA A 470 -11.39 13.99 -6.30
C ALA A 470 -12.83 14.32 -5.94
N LEU A 471 -13.05 15.28 -5.05
CA LEU A 471 -14.36 15.72 -4.59
C LEU A 471 -15.05 16.68 -5.58
N GLY A 472 -14.32 17.18 -6.57
CA GLY A 472 -14.76 18.28 -7.42
C GLY A 472 -15.05 19.55 -6.64
N TRP A 473 -14.30 19.77 -5.53
CA TRP A 473 -14.41 20.96 -4.67
C TRP A 473 -13.60 22.10 -5.25
N ALA A 474 -14.01 22.57 -6.41
CA ALA A 474 -13.45 23.69 -7.13
C ALA A 474 -14.49 24.25 -8.08
N THR A 475 -14.42 25.54 -8.38
CA THR A 475 -15.30 26.19 -9.33
C THR A 475 -14.90 25.86 -10.76
N TYR A 476 -15.83 25.24 -11.51
CA TYR A 476 -15.63 24.97 -12.94
C TYR A 476 -15.33 26.27 -13.71
N ASN A 477 -14.29 26.25 -14.53
CA ASN A 477 -13.75 27.43 -15.23
C ASN A 477 -13.41 28.58 -14.29
N GLY A 478 -13.00 28.26 -13.07
CA GLY A 478 -12.48 29.17 -12.07
C GLY A 478 -11.14 28.64 -11.52
N ASP A 479 -11.05 28.45 -10.23
CA ASP A 479 -9.83 28.01 -9.52
C ASP A 479 -9.33 26.62 -9.93
N HIS A 480 -10.15 25.78 -10.55
CA HIS A 480 -9.69 24.51 -11.12
C HIS A 480 -8.86 24.67 -12.40
N MET A 481 -8.86 25.85 -13.02
CA MET A 481 -8.16 26.13 -14.29
C MET A 481 -6.83 26.83 -14.07
N SER A 482 -5.82 26.40 -14.84
CA SER A 482 -4.48 27.01 -14.88
C SER A 482 -3.77 26.58 -16.16
N MET A 483 -2.55 27.09 -16.37
CA MET A 483 -1.72 26.64 -17.48
C MET A 483 -0.81 25.47 -17.11
N TYR A 484 -0.53 25.29 -15.80
CA TYR A 484 0.19 24.14 -15.27
C TYR A 484 -0.13 23.94 -13.77
N GLY A 485 -0.67 22.78 -13.40
CA GLY A 485 -1.08 22.45 -12.03
C GLY A 485 0.03 21.71 -11.27
N VAL A 486 0.83 22.40 -10.46
CA VAL A 486 1.97 21.78 -9.76
C VAL A 486 1.55 20.85 -8.63
N ASN A 487 0.37 21.06 -8.02
CA ASN A 487 -0.14 20.27 -6.90
C ASN A 487 -1.17 19.20 -7.31
N ALA A 488 -1.50 19.07 -8.59
CA ALA A 488 -2.61 18.25 -9.09
C ALA A 488 -2.55 16.75 -8.69
N SER A 489 -1.39 16.25 -8.26
CA SER A 489 -1.18 14.87 -7.79
C SER A 489 -0.81 14.80 -6.29
N ILE A 490 -0.91 15.89 -5.55
CA ILE A 490 -0.59 15.97 -4.11
C ILE A 490 -1.89 16.07 -3.32
N PRO A 491 -2.24 15.08 -2.46
CA PRO A 491 -3.43 15.16 -1.64
C PRO A 491 -3.26 16.14 -0.47
N LYS A 492 -4.36 16.63 0.07
CA LYS A 492 -4.39 17.66 1.14
C LYS A 492 -3.58 17.25 2.38
N THR A 493 -3.67 16.00 2.79
CA THR A 493 -2.90 15.46 3.92
C THR A 493 -1.39 15.53 3.67
N LEU A 494 -0.94 15.26 2.44
CA LEU A 494 0.47 15.34 2.06
C LEU A 494 0.95 16.78 1.93
N ILE A 495 0.10 17.73 1.47
CA ILE A 495 0.46 19.17 1.42
C ILE A 495 0.80 19.68 2.82
N LYS A 496 -0.05 19.41 3.78
CA LYS A 496 0.18 19.79 5.18
C LYS A 496 1.53 19.28 5.68
N TYR A 497 1.83 18.04 5.37
CA TYR A 497 3.09 17.39 5.74
C TYR A 497 4.32 18.04 5.06
N LEU A 498 4.24 18.34 3.74
CA LEU A 498 5.32 18.99 3.00
C LEU A 498 5.60 20.41 3.47
N VAL A 499 4.56 21.20 3.80
CA VAL A 499 4.71 22.55 4.33
C VAL A 499 5.38 22.53 5.72
N CYS A 500 4.99 21.57 6.59
CA CYS A 500 5.63 21.33 7.88
C CYS A 500 7.12 20.98 7.69
N PHE A 501 7.44 20.06 6.78
CA PHE A 501 8.81 19.68 6.46
C PHE A 501 9.67 20.87 6.02
N VAL A 502 9.12 21.78 5.17
CA VAL A 502 9.85 22.99 4.74
C VAL A 502 10.06 23.94 5.93
N ALA A 503 9.07 24.10 6.80
CA ALA A 503 9.20 24.94 8.00
C ALA A 503 10.31 24.43 8.95
N ASP A 504 10.51 23.11 9.02
CA ASP A 504 11.51 22.48 9.89
C ASP A 504 12.89 22.34 9.25
N SER A 505 13.02 22.40 7.91
CA SER A 505 14.26 22.10 7.18
C SER A 505 15.22 23.27 6.95
N GLY A 506 15.09 24.34 7.75
CA GLY A 506 16.11 25.41 7.77
C GLY A 506 15.82 26.62 6.88
N ILE A 507 14.56 26.95 6.72
CA ILE A 507 14.13 28.26 6.22
C ILE A 507 14.41 29.36 7.30
N ASP A 508 14.45 30.63 6.91
CA ASP A 508 14.60 31.72 7.90
C ASP A 508 13.45 31.76 8.92
N GLU A 509 13.70 32.30 10.12
CA GLU A 509 12.74 32.27 11.24
C GLU A 509 11.41 32.97 10.91
N GLN A 510 11.40 34.02 10.09
CA GLN A 510 10.18 34.72 9.71
C GLN A 510 9.32 33.88 8.78
N SER A 511 9.91 33.22 7.79
CA SER A 511 9.21 32.32 6.91
C SER A 511 8.69 31.10 7.67
N LYS A 512 9.47 30.58 8.62
CA LYS A 512 9.05 29.47 9.50
C LYS A 512 7.81 29.85 10.31
N ALA A 513 7.81 30.99 10.96
CA ALA A 513 6.68 31.47 11.75
C ALA A 513 5.41 31.60 10.87
N THR A 514 5.54 32.18 9.68
CA THR A 514 4.42 32.30 8.73
C THR A 514 3.90 30.94 8.26
N LEU A 515 4.78 29.99 7.95
CA LEU A 515 4.38 28.64 7.54
C LEU A 515 3.65 27.90 8.68
N MET A 516 4.11 28.06 9.91
CA MET A 516 3.44 27.45 11.07
C MET A 516 2.04 28.07 11.30
N ASP A 517 1.88 29.40 11.13
CA ASP A 517 0.56 30.03 11.22
C ASP A 517 -0.40 29.56 10.09
N ILE A 518 0.12 29.37 8.88
CA ILE A 518 -0.64 28.79 7.77
C ILE A 518 -1.10 27.34 8.09
N LEU A 519 -0.23 26.54 8.70
CA LEU A 519 -0.57 25.17 9.11
C LEU A 519 -1.68 25.10 10.15
N ASP A 520 -1.75 26.10 11.04
CA ASP A 520 -2.76 26.24 12.10
C ASP A 520 -4.06 26.90 11.62
N THR A 521 -4.07 27.41 10.38
CA THR A 521 -5.27 28.07 9.83
C THR A 521 -6.27 27.02 9.32
N PRO A 522 -7.55 27.10 9.75
CA PRO A 522 -8.59 26.17 9.25
C PRO A 522 -8.77 26.28 7.73
N ILE A 523 -8.98 25.13 7.07
CA ILE A 523 -9.21 25.08 5.62
C ILE A 523 -10.57 25.69 5.31
N SER A 524 -10.58 26.77 4.51
CA SER A 524 -11.79 27.47 4.09
C SER A 524 -11.64 27.99 2.66
N PRO A 525 -12.72 28.01 1.86
CA PRO A 525 -12.73 28.61 0.53
C PRO A 525 -12.69 30.14 0.57
N GLU A 526 -12.91 30.76 1.73
CA GLU A 526 -12.90 32.23 1.96
C GLU A 526 -13.78 33.02 0.94
N LEU A 527 -14.92 32.47 0.59
CA LEU A 527 -15.85 33.05 -0.36
C LEU A 527 -17.05 33.73 0.33
N ILE A 528 -17.41 33.27 1.53
CA ILE A 528 -18.49 33.82 2.35
C ILE A 528 -17.91 34.73 3.43
N PRO A 529 -18.51 35.90 3.69
CA PRO A 529 -18.03 36.81 4.73
C PRO A 529 -17.88 36.15 6.10
N ALA A 530 -16.83 36.54 6.84
CA ALA A 530 -16.60 36.13 8.22
C ALA A 530 -17.78 36.52 9.13
N ASP A 531 -17.85 35.92 10.33
CA ASP A 531 -18.82 36.32 11.34
C ASP A 531 -18.49 37.73 11.94
N ALA A 532 -19.34 38.21 12.84
CA ALA A 532 -19.18 39.54 13.46
C ALA A 532 -17.88 39.65 14.29
N ASP A 533 -17.30 38.50 14.69
CA ASP A 533 -16.06 38.39 15.47
C ASP A 533 -14.81 38.17 14.59
N GLY A 534 -14.98 38.15 13.27
CA GLY A 534 -13.89 37.92 12.30
C GLY A 534 -13.48 36.46 12.12
N ASN A 535 -14.26 35.49 12.65
CA ASN A 535 -13.94 34.06 12.50
C ASN A 535 -14.46 33.52 11.18
N ILE A 536 -13.78 32.49 10.66
CA ILE A 536 -14.16 31.77 9.47
C ILE A 536 -15.50 31.05 9.70
N LYS A 537 -16.55 31.51 9.02
CA LYS A 537 -17.90 30.98 9.15
C LYS A 537 -18.09 29.65 8.40
N GLN A 538 -17.36 29.44 7.30
CA GLN A 538 -17.48 28.27 6.44
C GLN A 538 -16.20 27.47 6.47
N LYS A 539 -16.19 26.37 7.21
CA LYS A 539 -15.09 25.39 7.15
C LYS A 539 -15.41 24.36 6.06
N THR A 540 -14.47 24.12 5.17
CA THR A 540 -14.62 23.15 4.08
C THR A 540 -14.96 21.76 4.62
N GLU A 541 -14.29 21.31 5.68
CA GLU A 541 -14.51 19.98 6.26
C GLU A 541 -15.89 19.79 6.90
N ASP A 542 -16.58 20.87 7.32
CA ASP A 542 -17.97 20.78 7.81
C ASP A 542 -18.94 20.44 6.66
N LEU A 543 -18.62 20.85 5.44
CA LEU A 543 -19.47 20.69 4.25
C LEU A 543 -19.20 19.42 3.47
N VAL A 544 -17.93 19.09 3.27
CA VAL A 544 -17.52 17.93 2.45
C VAL A 544 -16.96 16.78 3.26
N GLY A 545 -16.58 16.98 4.52
CA GLY A 545 -15.99 16.02 5.42
C GLY A 545 -14.46 16.16 5.57
N PRO A 546 -13.89 15.47 6.56
CA PRO A 546 -12.45 15.49 6.83
C PRO A 546 -11.62 14.99 5.64
N TYR A 547 -10.63 15.76 5.24
CA TYR A 547 -9.76 15.39 4.13
C TYR A 547 -8.97 14.10 4.39
N GLU A 548 -8.61 13.80 5.63
CA GLU A 548 -7.93 12.54 5.93
C GLU A 548 -8.78 11.30 5.59
N LEU A 549 -10.10 11.36 5.80
CA LEU A 549 -11.01 10.29 5.38
C LEU A 549 -11.10 10.23 3.84
N HIS A 550 -11.23 11.38 3.17
CA HIS A 550 -11.33 11.41 1.71
C HIS A 550 -10.04 10.93 1.02
N ASP A 551 -8.88 11.28 1.53
CA ASP A 551 -7.59 10.81 1.01
C ASP A 551 -7.46 9.30 1.20
N PHE A 552 -7.88 8.78 2.36
CA PHE A 552 -7.95 7.33 2.60
C PHE A 552 -8.91 6.65 1.62
N PHE A 553 -10.12 7.18 1.43
CA PHE A 553 -11.10 6.64 0.47
C PHE A 553 -10.57 6.68 -0.96
N LEU A 554 -9.99 7.81 -1.36
CA LEU A 554 -9.43 7.99 -2.69
C LEU A 554 -8.32 6.98 -3.00
N TYR A 555 -7.39 6.79 -2.06
CA TYR A 555 -6.32 5.82 -2.23
C TYR A 555 -6.84 4.39 -2.41
N ASN A 556 -7.73 3.96 -1.52
CA ASN A 556 -8.28 2.61 -1.56
C ASN A 556 -9.19 2.39 -2.77
N PHE A 557 -10.00 3.38 -3.13
CA PHE A 557 -10.90 3.31 -4.28
C PHE A 557 -10.14 3.31 -5.62
N LEU A 558 -9.25 4.26 -5.82
CA LEU A 558 -8.63 4.47 -7.13
C LEU A 558 -7.36 3.62 -7.31
N ARG A 559 -6.45 3.65 -6.34
CA ARG A 559 -5.16 2.92 -6.44
C ARG A 559 -5.38 1.41 -6.32
N LEU A 560 -6.21 0.99 -5.36
CA LEU A 560 -6.40 -0.43 -5.05
C LEU A 560 -7.64 -1.02 -5.72
N GLY A 561 -8.63 -0.21 -6.08
CA GLY A 561 -9.88 -0.65 -6.74
C GLY A 561 -10.82 -1.36 -5.77
N PHE A 562 -10.80 -0.99 -4.49
CA PHE A 562 -11.64 -1.61 -3.47
C PHE A 562 -13.10 -1.15 -3.55
N SER A 563 -14.00 -2.05 -3.19
CA SER A 563 -15.42 -1.74 -3.05
C SER A 563 -15.71 -0.86 -1.84
N PRO A 564 -16.81 -0.09 -1.82
CA PRO A 564 -17.20 0.73 -0.67
C PRO A 564 -17.25 -0.06 0.65
N ARG A 565 -17.77 -1.29 0.63
CA ARG A 565 -17.84 -2.16 1.81
C ARG A 565 -16.46 -2.48 2.38
N LYS A 566 -15.48 -2.80 1.53
CA LYS A 566 -14.11 -3.06 1.96
C LYS A 566 -13.44 -1.79 2.47
N ILE A 567 -13.64 -0.66 1.79
CA ILE A 567 -13.11 0.65 2.22
C ILE A 567 -13.67 1.04 3.58
N PHE A 568 -14.97 0.83 3.81
CA PHE A 568 -15.62 1.11 5.10
C PHE A 568 -15.01 0.29 6.24
N MET A 569 -14.89 -1.03 6.05
CA MET A 569 -14.27 -1.91 7.06
C MET A 569 -12.85 -1.46 7.40
N LEU A 570 -12.03 -1.17 6.40
CA LEU A 570 -10.66 -0.69 6.60
C LEU A 570 -10.61 0.69 7.29
N ALA A 571 -11.53 1.59 6.94
CA ALA A 571 -11.64 2.91 7.56
C ALA A 571 -12.06 2.82 9.04
N CYS A 572 -13.01 1.94 9.40
CA CYS A 572 -13.40 1.70 10.78
C CYS A 572 -12.22 1.20 11.62
N MET A 573 -11.29 0.43 11.04
CA MET A 573 -10.08 0.00 11.73
C MET A 573 -9.04 1.11 11.82
N ALA A 574 -8.84 1.89 10.75
CA ALA A 574 -7.82 2.93 10.70
C ALA A 574 -8.17 4.15 11.56
N PHE A 575 -9.46 4.51 11.65
CA PHE A 575 -9.96 5.73 12.28
C PHE A 575 -10.93 5.47 13.45
N GLY A 576 -11.13 4.22 13.83
CA GLY A 576 -12.00 3.86 14.94
C GLY A 576 -11.40 4.16 16.32
N PRO A 577 -12.02 3.64 17.41
CA PRO A 577 -11.59 3.92 18.78
C PRO A 577 -10.13 3.56 19.07
N GLU A 578 -9.60 2.53 18.40
CA GLU A 578 -8.23 2.02 18.56
C GLU A 578 -7.22 2.67 17.61
N ALA A 579 -7.60 3.76 16.92
CA ALA A 579 -6.73 4.48 16.00
C ALA A 579 -5.43 4.94 16.69
N GLU A 580 -4.33 4.98 15.93
CA GLU A 580 -3.03 5.44 16.40
C GLU A 580 -3.08 6.89 16.90
N LYS A 581 -2.15 7.26 17.78
CA LYS A 581 -2.07 8.64 18.29
C LYS A 581 -1.77 9.61 17.14
N GLY A 582 -2.57 10.67 17.02
CA GLY A 582 -2.44 11.69 15.97
C GLY A 582 -3.31 11.44 14.74
N VAL A 583 -4.01 10.31 14.67
CA VAL A 583 -5.04 10.02 13.67
C VAL A 583 -6.40 10.50 14.20
N GLY A 584 -7.22 11.07 13.31
CA GLY A 584 -8.60 11.44 13.64
C GLY A 584 -9.42 10.21 14.05
N ARG A 585 -10.35 10.39 14.98
CA ARG A 585 -11.25 9.32 15.43
C ARG A 585 -12.66 9.64 15.01
N TYR A 586 -13.27 8.67 14.32
CA TYR A 586 -14.62 8.80 13.78
C TYR A 586 -15.42 7.55 14.10
N ASP A 587 -16.70 7.73 14.42
CA ASP A 587 -17.63 6.63 14.54
C ASP A 587 -18.03 6.06 13.15
N GLU A 588 -18.60 4.88 13.15
CA GLU A 588 -19.02 4.20 11.93
C GLU A 588 -20.04 5.01 11.11
N ALA A 589 -20.96 5.71 11.80
CA ALA A 589 -21.98 6.54 11.15
C ALA A 589 -21.33 7.72 10.40
N THR A 590 -20.32 8.35 10.99
CA THR A 590 -19.54 9.42 10.37
C THR A 590 -18.73 8.90 9.19
N ILE A 591 -18.06 7.77 9.31
CA ILE A 591 -17.30 7.12 8.22
C ILE A 591 -18.25 6.78 7.06
N LYS A 592 -19.39 6.14 7.33
CA LYS A 592 -20.40 5.81 6.32
C LYS A 592 -20.94 7.06 5.61
N LYS A 593 -21.27 8.12 6.35
CA LYS A 593 -21.74 9.41 5.80
C LYS A 593 -20.73 9.96 4.79
N TRP A 594 -19.48 10.03 5.16
CA TRP A 594 -18.46 10.66 4.32
C TRP A 594 -18.01 9.77 3.16
N LEU A 595 -18.00 8.45 3.33
CA LEU A 595 -17.78 7.52 2.21
C LEU A 595 -18.89 7.63 1.17
N THR A 596 -20.15 7.68 1.59
CA THR A 596 -21.29 7.90 0.68
C THR A 596 -21.18 9.25 -0.03
N THR A 597 -20.78 10.30 0.68
CA THR A 597 -20.53 11.63 0.10
C THR A 597 -19.39 11.60 -0.90
N PHE A 598 -18.27 10.92 -0.57
CA PHE A 598 -17.15 10.75 -1.48
C PHE A 598 -17.58 10.07 -2.79
N VAL A 599 -18.25 8.92 -2.71
CA VAL A 599 -18.71 8.19 -3.90
C VAL A 599 -19.62 9.07 -4.76
N ARG A 600 -20.64 9.70 -4.16
CA ARG A 600 -21.57 10.57 -4.89
C ARG A 600 -20.84 11.71 -5.61
N ARG A 601 -19.97 12.42 -4.91
CA ARG A 601 -19.24 13.56 -5.48
C ARG A 601 -18.22 13.11 -6.51
N PHE A 602 -17.50 12.03 -6.25
CA PHE A 602 -16.48 11.50 -7.18
C PHE A 602 -17.08 11.22 -8.56
N PHE A 603 -18.26 10.64 -8.64
CA PHE A 603 -18.97 10.41 -9.91
C PHE A 603 -19.56 11.70 -10.49
N ALA A 604 -20.35 12.42 -9.73
CA ALA A 604 -21.09 13.60 -10.20
C ALA A 604 -20.17 14.73 -10.69
N GLN A 605 -18.94 14.82 -10.18
CA GLN A 605 -17.99 15.89 -10.52
C GLN A 605 -16.94 15.48 -11.57
N GLN A 606 -17.12 14.35 -12.26
CA GLN A 606 -16.17 13.89 -13.28
C GLN A 606 -16.00 14.88 -14.42
N PHE A 607 -17.03 15.61 -14.83
CA PHE A 607 -16.95 16.59 -15.92
C PHE A 607 -15.89 17.67 -15.66
N LYS A 608 -15.62 18.04 -14.39
CA LYS A 608 -14.56 18.98 -14.02
C LYS A 608 -13.18 18.39 -14.29
N ARG A 609 -12.99 17.09 -14.03
CA ARG A 609 -11.72 16.40 -14.25
C ARG A 609 -11.40 16.17 -15.72
N SER A 610 -12.42 16.12 -16.58
CA SER A 610 -12.23 15.91 -18.02
C SER A 610 -11.42 17.01 -18.72
N CYS A 611 -11.32 18.20 -18.12
CA CYS A 611 -10.60 19.35 -18.67
C CYS A 611 -9.46 19.83 -17.77
N LEU A 612 -8.90 18.96 -16.91
CA LEU A 612 -7.81 19.36 -16.03
C LEU A 612 -6.56 19.81 -16.79
N PRO A 613 -5.88 20.87 -16.32
CA PRO A 613 -4.59 21.29 -16.81
C PRO A 613 -3.53 20.18 -16.73
N ASP A 614 -2.44 20.35 -17.48
CA ASP A 614 -1.25 19.52 -17.30
C ASP A 614 -0.65 19.75 -15.92
N GLY A 615 -0.07 18.69 -15.36
CA GLY A 615 0.66 18.70 -14.09
C GLY A 615 1.48 17.44 -13.90
N PRO A 616 2.49 17.44 -13.02
CA PRO A 616 3.32 16.27 -12.80
C PRO A 616 2.55 15.21 -11.98
N LYS A 617 2.72 13.95 -12.36
CA LYS A 617 2.35 12.84 -11.48
C LYS A 617 3.45 12.61 -10.45
N VAL A 618 3.16 12.82 -9.19
CA VAL A 618 4.12 12.67 -8.08
C VAL A 618 3.95 11.34 -7.36
N GLY A 619 2.75 11.07 -6.88
CA GLY A 619 2.42 9.84 -6.15
C GLY A 619 1.86 8.74 -7.04
N SER A 620 1.37 7.67 -6.39
CA SER A 620 0.79 6.51 -7.07
C SER A 620 -0.62 6.75 -7.64
N VAL A 621 -1.23 7.92 -7.37
CA VAL A 621 -2.58 8.31 -7.81
C VAL A 621 -2.53 9.64 -8.55
N SER A 622 -3.18 9.70 -9.71
CA SER A 622 -3.40 10.93 -10.47
C SER A 622 -4.79 10.92 -11.08
N LEU A 623 -5.47 12.05 -11.03
CA LEU A 623 -6.80 12.25 -11.62
C LEU A 623 -6.75 12.95 -12.98
N SER A 624 -5.56 13.10 -13.56
CA SER A 624 -5.42 13.60 -14.93
C SER A 624 -6.20 12.70 -15.90
N PRO A 625 -7.00 13.25 -16.81
CA PRO A 625 -7.75 12.46 -17.81
C PRO A 625 -6.81 11.76 -18.80
N ARG A 626 -5.54 12.13 -18.84
CA ARG A 626 -4.47 11.50 -19.63
C ARG A 626 -3.69 10.44 -18.86
N GLY A 627 -3.94 10.31 -17.54
CA GLY A 627 -3.19 9.47 -16.61
C GLY A 627 -3.95 8.22 -16.13
N ASP A 628 -4.02 8.07 -14.80
CA ASP A 628 -4.44 6.83 -14.14
C ASP A 628 -5.95 6.57 -14.21
N TRP A 629 -6.78 7.62 -14.33
CA TRP A 629 -8.22 7.50 -14.24
C TRP A 629 -8.93 8.11 -15.46
N ARG A 630 -9.63 7.27 -16.20
CA ARG A 630 -10.48 7.67 -17.34
C ARG A 630 -11.89 7.16 -17.10
N MET A 631 -12.80 8.05 -16.81
CA MET A 631 -14.20 7.73 -16.54
C MET A 631 -15.10 8.63 -17.40
N PRO A 632 -16.18 8.11 -18.01
CA PRO A 632 -17.18 8.94 -18.65
C PRO A 632 -17.81 9.92 -17.64
N SER A 633 -18.08 11.15 -18.07
CA SER A 633 -18.67 12.18 -17.20
C SER A 633 -20.13 11.90 -16.82
N ASP A 634 -20.79 11.02 -17.54
CA ASP A 634 -22.17 10.57 -17.37
C ASP A 634 -22.29 9.18 -16.75
N ALA A 635 -21.18 8.63 -16.22
CA ALA A 635 -21.21 7.39 -15.45
C ALA A 635 -22.05 7.56 -14.17
N VAL A 636 -22.93 6.60 -13.89
CA VAL A 636 -23.77 6.59 -12.69
C VAL A 636 -23.11 5.86 -11.53
N SER A 637 -23.39 6.30 -10.30
CA SER A 637 -22.77 5.78 -9.07
C SER A 637 -23.59 4.73 -8.33
N ASP A 638 -24.73 4.32 -8.89
CA ASP A 638 -25.76 3.54 -8.18
C ASP A 638 -25.22 2.23 -7.58
N LEU A 639 -24.37 1.50 -8.32
CA LEU A 639 -23.76 0.26 -7.82
C LEU A 639 -22.95 0.47 -6.54
N TRP A 640 -22.19 1.54 -6.47
CA TRP A 640 -21.34 1.86 -5.31
C TRP A 640 -22.15 2.47 -4.16
N LEU A 641 -23.17 3.31 -4.49
CA LEU A 641 -24.07 3.88 -3.48
C LEU A 641 -24.97 2.81 -2.86
N ASP A 642 -25.38 1.81 -3.63
CA ASP A 642 -26.13 0.67 -3.10
C ASP A 642 -25.33 -0.09 -2.05
N GLU A 643 -24.06 -0.36 -2.28
CA GLU A 643 -23.19 -0.92 -1.25
C GLU A 643 -23.06 -0.01 -0.01
N CYS A 644 -22.91 1.33 -0.21
CA CYS A 644 -22.88 2.27 0.91
C CYS A 644 -24.17 2.26 1.74
N ASN A 645 -25.32 2.06 1.13
CA ASN A 645 -26.61 2.01 1.84
C ASN A 645 -26.73 0.76 2.73
N HIS A 646 -26.08 -0.34 2.31
CA HIS A 646 -26.12 -1.63 3.01
C HIS A 646 -24.92 -1.85 3.97
N LEU A 647 -24.19 -0.79 4.33
CA LEU A 647 -23.14 -0.82 5.34
C LEU A 647 -23.71 -0.87 6.76
#